data_0d860f1891cf58c14f7991695deeec45
#
_entry.id   0d860f1891cf58c14f7991695deeec45
#
_cell.length_a   1.000
_cell.length_b   1.000
_cell.length_c   1.000
_cell.angle_alpha   90.00
_cell.angle_beta   90.00
_cell.angle_gamma   90.00
#
_symmetry.space_group_name_H-M   'P 1'
#
loop_
_entity.id
_entity.type
_entity.pdbx_description
1 polymer ?
#
loop_
_entity_poly.entity_id
_entity_poly.type
_entity_poly.pdbx_seq_one_letter_code
_entity_poly.pdbx_strand_id
1 'polypeptide(L)'
;MTELRYAVRALFRNPGLTLAAILCLALGIGANTAIYSVVNAVVLRPLPFKDPERLARIYTEFPTYGSSGGFHKFWMSTPELLDLRRLTNSWTSLEAYTISGVNLSGGAEPVRVTAASITGGMLPMLGVAPQLGRLLGPDDDRYGAPLTLVLSDGLWRRAFGGAPGVIGRELKINGLAATVIGIMPRGFAFPPGETDPPELWYPQQINPNNPGGRSNHFQSVIGKLKPGITIQRAQAEFGQIMAEQGRNRTPHFHSFDPKFHTLLALPYHGEVVGSVKTAMLVMLGAVAFVLLIACVNVGNLLLARAESRHHEIAVRKAVGASMWHLARQCLIEGFVLALSGAALGLAVAWGALRLILAFNQGSIPRAEEIGIHWSVLAFTAGASFLTGIFFGLAPLAQFAGDSQESLKTATGRSTATRGAHSLRRLMVVSELALALILLVGAGLMVRTFWKLQQVNIGLDPARVITMRLALPQAQYTQLPAVKQLWTRLLERVNALPGVQSAAVLSGLPPLRPLNANDIQIEGYVKKPGGPDQNVDYDQAVSPGYFEMLHIPMVEGRAFDARDGASSNDVAIINLTMARAFYGNQSPIGRRIREDRDTPWCTIVGVAADVKNGGIDKPTGTEIYFPYSQVNGGIRALYIAVKTSGDPQRIVSAVRRRVAELDPSLPIAQVRLMEDVIAAANARPRFLTVLLALFSFVAVSLAAVGIYGVMAFLVAQRTREFGIRMAIGAEPADVLALVLAQGMRMGLTGVAFGAFGAFILTRFIRQLLFAVQSFDPLTFLSTAAILTLVIAAACYIPARRATRVDPMIALRYE
;
A
#
# COMPACT_ATOMS: atom_id res chain seq x y z
N MET A 1 25.15 10.27 -40.57
CA MET A 1 24.67 11.65 -40.28
C MET A 1 23.55 12.10 -41.22
N THR A 2 23.59 11.78 -42.47
CA THR A 2 22.54 12.14 -43.48
C THR A 2 21.17 11.55 -43.20
N GLU A 3 21.09 10.30 -42.77
CA GLU A 3 19.81 9.61 -42.48
C GLU A 3 19.09 10.15 -41.23
N LEU A 4 19.84 10.48 -40.20
CA LEU A 4 19.27 11.11 -38.95
C LEU A 4 18.67 12.50 -39.29
N ARG A 5 19.37 13.31 -40.08
CA ARG A 5 18.84 14.60 -40.56
C ARG A 5 17.58 14.44 -41.40
N TYR A 6 17.55 13.41 -42.22
CA TYR A 6 16.38 13.08 -43.01
C TYR A 6 15.19 12.65 -42.16
N ALA A 7 15.40 11.74 -41.20
CA ALA A 7 14.39 11.32 -40.24
C ALA A 7 13.80 12.51 -39.45
N VAL A 8 14.64 13.39 -38.95
CA VAL A 8 14.21 14.59 -38.23
C VAL A 8 13.40 15.54 -39.14
N ARG A 9 13.87 15.83 -40.36
CA ARG A 9 13.12 16.66 -41.33
C ARG A 9 11.77 16.02 -41.71
N ALA A 10 11.75 14.70 -41.87
CA ALA A 10 10.54 13.95 -42.19
C ALA A 10 9.50 14.04 -41.06
N LEU A 11 9.92 14.03 -39.82
CA LEU A 11 9.05 14.20 -38.66
C LEU A 11 8.48 15.62 -38.56
N PHE A 12 9.30 16.65 -38.86
CA PHE A 12 8.83 18.05 -38.88
C PHE A 12 7.87 18.40 -39.98
N ARG A 13 7.76 17.60 -41.08
CA ARG A 13 6.79 17.81 -42.15
C ARG A 13 5.33 17.56 -41.74
N ASN A 14 5.13 16.74 -40.66
CA ASN A 14 3.81 16.47 -40.07
C ASN A 14 3.83 16.69 -38.56
N PRO A 15 3.89 17.96 -38.09
CA PRO A 15 4.14 18.25 -36.70
C PRO A 15 3.03 17.76 -35.75
N GLY A 16 1.76 17.81 -36.18
CA GLY A 16 0.65 17.32 -35.35
C GLY A 16 0.69 15.82 -35.07
N LEU A 17 1.02 15.02 -36.09
CA LEU A 17 1.13 13.56 -35.94
C LEU A 17 2.36 13.18 -35.09
N THR A 18 3.49 13.86 -35.32
CA THR A 18 4.72 13.66 -34.56
C THR A 18 4.52 14.03 -33.09
N LEU A 19 3.87 15.15 -32.80
CA LEU A 19 3.55 15.58 -31.44
C LEU A 19 2.63 14.57 -30.75
N ALA A 20 1.57 14.12 -31.43
CA ALA A 20 0.67 13.10 -30.87
C ALA A 20 1.42 11.80 -30.53
N ALA A 21 2.31 11.33 -31.42
CA ALA A 21 3.14 10.15 -31.17
C ALA A 21 4.08 10.35 -29.98
N ILE A 22 4.76 11.49 -29.87
CA ILE A 22 5.65 11.81 -28.75
C ILE A 22 4.86 11.87 -27.44
N LEU A 23 3.67 12.49 -27.42
CA LEU A 23 2.84 12.58 -26.22
C LEU A 23 2.33 11.20 -25.78
N CYS A 24 1.86 10.36 -26.71
CA CYS A 24 1.47 8.98 -26.41
C CYS A 24 2.62 8.19 -25.79
N LEU A 25 3.82 8.29 -26.36
CA LEU A 25 5.01 7.63 -25.84
C LEU A 25 5.45 8.19 -24.49
N ALA A 26 5.42 9.50 -24.33
CA ALA A 26 5.78 10.15 -23.08
C ALA A 26 4.86 9.73 -21.93
N LEU A 27 3.56 9.62 -22.17
CA LEU A 27 2.61 9.11 -21.19
C LEU A 27 2.86 7.63 -20.88
N GLY A 28 3.01 6.79 -21.89
CA GLY A 28 3.25 5.35 -21.72
C GLY A 28 4.58 5.05 -21.02
N ILE A 29 5.69 5.60 -21.52
CA ILE A 29 7.02 5.40 -20.96
C ILE A 29 7.12 6.08 -19.57
N GLY A 30 6.57 7.29 -19.42
CA GLY A 30 6.61 8.05 -18.17
C GLY A 30 5.87 7.35 -17.04
N ALA A 31 4.65 6.87 -17.28
CA ALA A 31 3.88 6.11 -16.30
C ALA A 31 4.61 4.81 -15.88
N ASN A 32 5.17 4.08 -16.86
CA ASN A 32 5.96 2.88 -16.58
C ASN A 32 7.21 3.18 -15.77
N THR A 33 7.94 4.24 -16.12
CA THR A 33 9.14 4.66 -15.41
C THR A 33 8.82 5.06 -13.96
N ALA A 34 7.73 5.79 -13.72
CA ALA A 34 7.31 6.20 -12.39
C ALA A 34 6.94 4.99 -11.54
N ILE A 35 6.07 4.10 -12.03
CA ILE A 35 5.66 2.91 -11.28
C ILE A 35 6.81 1.91 -11.11
N TYR A 36 7.65 1.74 -12.14
CA TYR A 36 8.85 0.90 -12.00
C TYR A 36 9.81 1.47 -10.94
N SER A 37 9.95 2.79 -10.80
CA SER A 37 10.75 3.41 -9.74
C SER A 37 10.24 3.01 -8.36
N VAL A 38 8.92 3.04 -8.16
CA VAL A 38 8.28 2.60 -6.90
C VAL A 38 8.47 1.10 -6.69
N VAL A 39 8.17 0.28 -7.69
CA VAL A 39 8.33 -1.18 -7.61
C VAL A 39 9.78 -1.58 -7.36
N ASN A 40 10.71 -0.92 -8.03
CA ASN A 40 12.16 -1.17 -7.84
C ASN A 40 12.61 -0.86 -6.42
N ALA A 41 12.24 0.29 -5.87
CA ALA A 41 12.61 0.69 -4.51
C ALA A 41 11.97 -0.19 -3.45
N VAL A 42 10.68 -0.53 -3.62
CA VAL A 42 9.90 -1.24 -2.61
C VAL A 42 10.06 -2.76 -2.70
N VAL A 43 9.99 -3.34 -3.92
CA VAL A 43 9.86 -4.80 -4.12
C VAL A 43 11.13 -5.46 -4.62
N LEU A 44 11.84 -4.83 -5.60
CA LEU A 44 12.93 -5.51 -6.29
C LEU A 44 14.28 -5.28 -5.63
N ARG A 45 14.51 -4.10 -5.08
CA ARG A 45 15.79 -3.75 -4.46
C ARG A 45 15.93 -4.46 -3.12
N PRO A 46 17.06 -5.18 -2.87
CA PRO A 46 17.34 -5.77 -1.58
C PRO A 46 17.26 -4.73 -0.44
N LEU A 47 17.04 -5.20 0.79
CA LEU A 47 17.14 -4.33 1.96
C LEU A 47 18.56 -3.75 2.07
N PRO A 48 18.72 -2.50 2.53
CA PRO A 48 20.01 -1.83 2.60
C PRO A 48 20.88 -2.31 3.79
N PHE A 49 20.92 -3.63 3.98
CA PHE A 49 21.65 -4.29 5.07
C PHE A 49 22.71 -5.25 4.53
N LYS A 50 23.65 -5.62 5.37
CA LYS A 50 24.69 -6.58 5.02
C LYS A 50 24.14 -8.00 4.91
N ASP A 51 24.37 -8.66 3.75
CA ASP A 51 23.88 -10.01 3.43
C ASP A 51 22.34 -10.14 3.66
N PRO A 52 21.50 -9.31 3.03
CA PRO A 52 20.08 -9.18 3.34
C PRO A 52 19.29 -10.48 3.04
N GLU A 53 19.79 -11.31 2.13
CA GLU A 53 19.21 -12.62 1.78
C GLU A 53 19.33 -13.66 2.92
N ARG A 54 20.23 -13.43 3.87
CA ARG A 54 20.42 -14.27 5.06
C ARG A 54 19.60 -13.83 6.25
N LEU A 55 18.91 -12.68 6.15
CA LEU A 55 18.05 -12.16 7.20
C LEU A 55 16.66 -12.82 7.13
N ALA A 56 16.18 -13.27 8.27
CA ALA A 56 14.85 -13.84 8.41
C ALA A 56 14.12 -13.22 9.60
N ARG A 57 12.82 -13.00 9.43
CA ARG A 57 11.88 -12.66 10.50
C ARG A 57 11.42 -13.94 11.16
N ILE A 58 11.44 -14.00 12.48
CA ILE A 58 11.01 -15.16 13.26
C ILE A 58 9.76 -14.78 14.02
N TYR A 59 8.76 -15.66 13.92
CA TYR A 59 7.44 -15.50 14.51
C TYR A 59 7.09 -16.71 15.38
N THR A 60 6.24 -16.47 16.33
CA THR A 60 5.48 -17.51 17.00
C THR A 60 4.13 -17.68 16.31
N GLU A 61 3.69 -18.91 16.18
CA GLU A 61 2.42 -19.30 15.59
C GLU A 61 1.58 -20.06 16.61
N PHE A 62 0.32 -19.65 16.76
CA PHE A 62 -0.67 -20.33 17.60
C PHE A 62 -1.87 -20.75 16.73
N PRO A 63 -1.77 -21.87 15.99
CA PRO A 63 -2.74 -22.24 14.95
C PRO A 63 -4.17 -22.45 15.42
N THR A 64 -4.36 -22.76 16.69
CA THR A 64 -5.67 -23.05 17.28
C THR A 64 -6.16 -21.99 18.25
N TYR A 65 -5.35 -20.98 18.53
CA TYR A 65 -5.66 -19.91 19.49
C TYR A 65 -6.47 -18.79 18.81
N GLY A 66 -7.35 -18.14 19.56
CA GLY A 66 -8.11 -17.00 19.09
C GLY A 66 -9.49 -17.37 18.52
N SER A 67 -10.37 -16.38 18.56
CA SER A 67 -11.74 -16.50 18.04
C SER A 67 -11.78 -16.51 16.49
N SER A 68 -10.71 -16.10 15.83
CA SER A 68 -10.62 -15.91 14.38
C SER A 68 -9.81 -16.98 13.64
N GLY A 69 -9.47 -18.10 14.28
CA GLY A 69 -8.80 -19.24 13.61
C GLY A 69 -7.28 -19.30 13.80
N GLY A 70 -6.74 -18.73 14.83
CA GLY A 70 -5.34 -18.78 15.22
C GLY A 70 -4.64 -17.43 15.17
N PHE A 71 -3.57 -17.29 15.94
CA PHE A 71 -2.66 -16.16 15.84
C PHE A 71 -1.49 -16.54 14.94
N HIS A 72 -1.44 -15.88 13.80
CA HIS A 72 -0.39 -16.07 12.83
C HIS A 72 0.58 -14.89 12.84
N LYS A 73 1.89 -15.22 12.71
CA LYS A 73 2.95 -14.21 12.72
C LYS A 73 2.95 -13.37 14.00
N PHE A 74 2.81 -14.06 15.14
CA PHE A 74 2.75 -13.43 16.44
C PHE A 74 4.16 -13.10 16.96
N TRP A 75 4.25 -12.21 17.94
CA TRP A 75 5.50 -11.88 18.62
C TRP A 75 6.08 -13.07 19.39
N MET A 76 7.31 -12.94 19.84
CA MET A 76 8.00 -13.93 20.67
C MET A 76 8.13 -13.40 22.09
N SER A 77 8.16 -14.29 23.07
CA SER A 77 8.51 -13.89 24.45
C SER A 77 10.03 -13.79 24.63
N THR A 78 10.47 -13.00 25.60
CA THR A 78 11.91 -12.88 25.91
C THR A 78 12.54 -14.21 26.33
N PRO A 79 11.91 -15.05 27.18
CA PRO A 79 12.45 -16.37 27.53
C PRO A 79 12.61 -17.31 26.33
N GLU A 80 11.70 -17.26 25.34
CA GLU A 80 11.83 -18.03 24.11
C GLU A 80 13.01 -17.57 23.26
N LEU A 81 13.20 -16.26 23.11
CA LEU A 81 14.38 -15.71 22.43
C LEU A 81 15.67 -16.21 23.07
N LEU A 82 15.77 -16.18 24.39
CA LEU A 82 16.96 -16.65 25.11
C LEU A 82 17.19 -18.15 24.95
N ASP A 83 16.12 -18.96 24.96
CA ASP A 83 16.21 -20.38 24.67
C ASP A 83 16.69 -20.65 23.23
N LEU A 84 16.14 -19.93 22.24
CA LEU A 84 16.56 -20.09 20.85
C LEU A 84 18.02 -19.70 20.63
N ARG A 85 18.48 -18.61 21.25
CA ARG A 85 19.90 -18.23 21.22
C ARG A 85 20.83 -19.34 21.69
N ARG A 86 20.40 -20.09 22.71
CA ARG A 86 21.16 -21.20 23.28
C ARG A 86 21.07 -22.51 22.50
N LEU A 87 19.89 -22.81 21.93
CA LEU A 87 19.58 -24.13 21.39
C LEU A 87 19.79 -24.24 19.88
N THR A 88 19.83 -23.11 19.15
CA THR A 88 19.93 -23.14 17.69
C THR A 88 21.36 -23.09 17.19
N ASN A 89 21.63 -23.86 16.13
CA ASN A 89 22.93 -23.90 15.44
C ASN A 89 22.89 -23.28 14.03
N SER A 90 21.72 -23.04 13.46
CA SER A 90 21.54 -22.50 12.10
C SER A 90 21.77 -21.00 11.99
N TRP A 91 21.79 -20.27 13.10
CA TRP A 91 21.83 -18.81 13.13
C TRP A 91 23.20 -18.27 13.56
N THR A 92 23.64 -17.20 12.92
CA THR A 92 24.81 -16.43 13.35
C THR A 92 24.47 -15.59 14.56
N SER A 93 23.27 -14.96 14.55
CA SER A 93 22.71 -14.17 15.64
C SER A 93 21.18 -14.15 15.56
N LEU A 94 20.55 -14.03 16.72
CA LEU A 94 19.12 -13.82 16.88
C LEU A 94 18.93 -12.55 17.72
N GLU A 95 18.35 -11.52 17.11
CA GLU A 95 18.23 -10.21 17.72
C GLU A 95 16.75 -9.80 17.81
N ALA A 96 16.41 -9.08 18.87
CA ALA A 96 15.07 -8.63 19.10
C ALA A 96 14.94 -7.12 19.14
N TYR A 97 13.76 -6.63 18.84
CA TYR A 97 13.40 -5.23 19.02
C TYR A 97 11.93 -5.07 19.40
N THR A 98 11.63 -3.94 20.05
CA THR A 98 10.27 -3.46 20.28
C THR A 98 10.19 -2.00 19.90
N ILE A 99 9.06 -1.58 19.31
CA ILE A 99 8.82 -0.18 18.96
C ILE A 99 7.90 0.43 19.99
N SER A 100 8.27 1.58 20.52
CA SER A 100 7.44 2.35 21.45
C SER A 100 7.67 3.84 21.27
N GLY A 101 6.71 4.65 21.70
CA GLY A 101 6.95 6.08 21.80
C GLY A 101 7.65 6.40 23.12
N VAL A 102 8.70 7.21 23.09
CA VAL A 102 9.43 7.67 24.27
C VAL A 102 9.41 9.19 24.38
N ASN A 103 9.42 9.69 25.62
CA ASN A 103 9.60 11.11 25.89
C ASN A 103 11.10 11.41 25.97
N LEU A 104 11.59 12.22 25.05
CA LEU A 104 12.99 12.68 25.01
C LEU A 104 13.07 14.10 25.56
N SER A 105 13.90 14.33 26.55
CA SER A 105 14.17 15.64 27.13
C SER A 105 15.68 15.88 27.31
N GLY A 106 16.07 17.16 27.52
CA GLY A 106 17.47 17.60 27.48
C GLY A 106 17.85 18.30 26.17
N GLY A 107 16.91 18.44 25.23
CA GLY A 107 16.96 19.38 24.10
C GLY A 107 16.34 20.73 24.46
N ALA A 108 15.91 21.51 23.45
CA ALA A 108 15.26 22.81 23.66
C ALA A 108 13.88 22.66 24.30
N GLU A 109 13.09 21.66 23.86
CA GLU A 109 11.79 21.31 24.41
C GLU A 109 11.66 19.79 24.54
N PRO A 110 10.87 19.27 25.52
CA PRO A 110 10.52 17.87 25.57
C PRO A 110 9.73 17.45 24.33
N VAL A 111 10.16 16.38 23.69
CA VAL A 111 9.48 15.83 22.52
C VAL A 111 9.18 14.35 22.71
N ARG A 112 8.06 13.90 22.17
CA ARG A 112 7.79 12.48 22.08
C ARG A 112 8.19 11.99 20.69
N VAL A 113 9.02 10.97 20.64
CA VAL A 113 9.53 10.35 19.40
C VAL A 113 9.27 8.86 19.41
N THR A 114 9.12 8.29 18.22
CA THR A 114 9.09 6.84 18.07
C THR A 114 10.50 6.29 18.25
N ALA A 115 10.66 5.28 19.09
CA ALA A 115 11.94 4.67 19.41
C ALA A 115 11.88 3.14 19.24
N ALA A 116 13.01 2.53 18.95
CA ALA A 116 13.16 1.10 19.05
C ALA A 116 14.11 0.73 20.20
N SER A 117 13.59 -0.09 21.12
CA SER A 117 14.42 -0.81 22.08
C SER A 117 14.96 -2.05 21.37
N ILE A 118 16.27 -2.23 21.31
CA ILE A 118 16.92 -3.28 20.52
C ILE A 118 17.95 -4.06 21.35
N THR A 119 18.12 -5.34 21.04
CA THR A 119 19.25 -6.08 21.61
C THR A 119 20.57 -5.61 20.97
N GLY A 120 21.66 -5.62 21.73
CA GLY A 120 22.94 -4.97 21.36
C GLY A 120 23.61 -5.47 20.09
N GLY A 121 23.28 -6.70 19.65
CA GLY A 121 23.75 -7.26 18.38
C GLY A 121 23.01 -6.80 17.15
N MET A 122 21.85 -6.11 17.28
CA MET A 122 20.96 -5.78 16.17
C MET A 122 21.65 -4.91 15.10
N LEU A 123 22.13 -3.74 15.46
CA LEU A 123 22.77 -2.81 14.50
C LEU A 123 24.06 -3.40 13.90
N PRO A 124 24.95 -4.03 14.67
CA PRO A 124 26.10 -4.77 14.13
C PRO A 124 25.70 -5.88 13.14
N MET A 125 24.64 -6.65 13.41
CA MET A 125 24.11 -7.69 12.53
C MET A 125 23.67 -7.12 11.18
N LEU A 126 23.01 -5.95 11.18
CA LEU A 126 22.57 -5.26 9.97
C LEU A 126 23.74 -4.68 9.17
N GLY A 127 24.90 -4.43 9.81
CA GLY A 127 26.13 -4.04 9.15
C GLY A 127 26.13 -2.64 8.54
N VAL A 128 25.31 -1.72 9.06
CA VAL A 128 25.27 -0.31 8.66
C VAL A 128 26.19 0.49 9.55
N ALA A 129 27.15 1.20 8.96
CA ALA A 129 28.06 2.06 9.71
C ALA A 129 27.34 3.34 10.19
N PRO A 130 27.65 3.85 11.40
CA PRO A 130 27.16 5.13 11.87
C PRO A 130 27.76 6.28 11.08
N GLN A 131 27.04 7.40 10.96
CA GLN A 131 27.57 8.64 10.37
C GLN A 131 28.55 9.34 11.31
N LEU A 132 28.25 9.32 12.60
CA LEU A 132 29.09 9.86 13.68
C LEU A 132 29.04 8.93 14.89
N GLY A 133 30.14 8.86 15.65
CA GLY A 133 30.23 8.06 16.86
C GLY A 133 30.30 6.56 16.61
N ARG A 134 29.61 5.76 17.44
CA ARG A 134 29.58 4.30 17.37
C ARG A 134 28.15 3.74 17.45
N LEU A 135 27.97 2.49 17.08
CA LEU A 135 26.73 1.74 17.25
C LEU A 135 26.57 1.23 18.68
N LEU A 136 25.33 0.84 19.01
CA LEU A 136 25.04 0.00 20.17
C LEU A 136 25.74 -1.35 19.98
N GLY A 137 26.33 -1.84 21.06
CA GLY A 137 27.00 -3.15 21.10
C GLY A 137 26.51 -4.00 22.27
N PRO A 138 26.99 -5.26 22.38
CA PRO A 138 26.64 -6.16 23.49
C PRO A 138 26.91 -5.58 24.88
N ASP A 139 27.97 -4.75 25.02
CA ASP A 139 28.32 -4.12 26.31
C ASP A 139 27.29 -3.08 26.75
N ASP A 140 26.70 -2.33 25.82
CA ASP A 140 25.62 -1.38 26.09
C ASP A 140 24.34 -2.10 26.52
N ASP A 141 24.13 -3.35 26.08
CA ASP A 141 22.91 -4.14 26.32
C ASP A 141 23.03 -5.02 27.59
N ARG A 142 24.13 -4.98 28.31
CA ARG A 142 24.23 -5.67 29.61
C ARG A 142 23.27 -5.05 30.61
N TYR A 143 22.55 -5.92 31.32
CA TYR A 143 21.64 -5.47 32.36
C TYR A 143 22.36 -4.60 33.42
N GLY A 144 21.83 -3.41 33.64
CA GLY A 144 22.40 -2.43 34.56
C GLY A 144 23.56 -1.59 33.99
N ALA A 145 23.93 -1.73 32.76
CA ALA A 145 24.87 -0.82 32.09
C ALA A 145 24.29 0.60 31.97
N PRO A 146 25.11 1.65 31.85
CA PRO A 146 24.61 2.99 31.55
C PRO A 146 23.82 3.01 30.25
N LEU A 147 22.65 3.69 30.28
CA LEU A 147 21.80 3.75 29.11
C LEU A 147 22.44 4.60 28.01
N THR A 148 22.48 4.08 26.81
CA THR A 148 23.08 4.73 25.63
C THR A 148 22.06 4.87 24.50
N LEU A 149 22.26 5.88 23.63
CA LEU A 149 21.35 6.23 22.54
C LEU A 149 22.08 6.33 21.22
N VAL A 150 21.46 5.84 20.17
CA VAL A 150 21.81 6.15 18.78
C VAL A 150 20.64 6.90 18.16
N LEU A 151 20.90 8.06 17.54
CA LEU A 151 19.88 8.92 16.95
C LEU A 151 19.82 8.75 15.44
N SER A 152 18.66 9.01 14.83
CA SER A 152 18.54 9.18 13.38
C SER A 152 19.13 10.53 12.94
N ASP A 153 19.58 10.65 11.69
CA ASP A 153 20.00 11.93 11.09
C ASP A 153 18.87 12.97 11.16
N GLY A 154 17.60 12.53 10.95
CA GLY A 154 16.45 13.41 11.01
C GLY A 154 16.22 14.04 12.39
N LEU A 155 16.26 13.24 13.45
CA LEU A 155 16.09 13.71 14.82
C LEU A 155 17.27 14.59 15.23
N TRP A 156 18.50 14.19 14.89
CA TRP A 156 19.72 14.98 15.17
C TRP A 156 19.65 16.39 14.53
N ARG A 157 19.24 16.51 13.28
CA ARG A 157 19.10 17.81 12.63
C ARG A 157 17.97 18.64 13.21
N ARG A 158 16.80 18.02 13.42
CA ARG A 158 15.60 18.72 13.86
C ARG A 158 15.69 19.19 15.31
N ALA A 159 16.18 18.35 16.22
CA ALA A 159 16.20 18.64 17.66
C ALA A 159 17.53 19.25 18.14
N PHE A 160 18.64 19.04 17.42
CA PHE A 160 19.99 19.45 17.84
C PHE A 160 20.74 20.26 16.77
N GLY A 161 20.07 20.72 15.72
CA GLY A 161 20.66 21.57 14.66
C GLY A 161 21.76 20.90 13.84
N GLY A 162 21.95 19.58 13.92
CA GLY A 162 23.04 18.88 13.25
C GLY A 162 24.43 19.11 13.87
N ALA A 163 24.52 19.57 15.11
CA ALA A 163 25.78 19.84 15.79
C ALA A 163 26.51 18.55 16.18
N PRO A 164 27.81 18.37 15.81
CA PRO A 164 28.59 17.16 16.17
C PRO A 164 28.75 16.97 17.68
N GLY A 165 28.69 18.02 18.46
CA GLY A 165 28.82 18.01 19.93
C GLY A 165 27.64 17.32 20.66
N VAL A 166 26.68 16.72 19.95
CA VAL A 166 25.65 15.88 20.54
C VAL A 166 26.21 14.54 21.04
N ILE A 167 27.30 14.04 20.43
CA ILE A 167 27.96 12.81 20.89
C ILE A 167 28.55 13.05 22.27
N GLY A 168 28.27 12.14 23.20
CA GLY A 168 28.66 12.23 24.63
C GLY A 168 27.69 13.07 25.47
N ARG A 169 26.71 13.75 24.85
CA ARG A 169 25.71 14.53 25.60
C ARG A 169 24.73 13.61 26.34
N GLU A 170 24.42 13.95 27.57
CA GLU A 170 23.39 13.28 28.35
C GLU A 170 22.01 13.88 28.01
N LEU A 171 21.08 13.02 27.65
CA LEU A 171 19.66 13.29 27.43
C LEU A 171 18.85 12.45 28.43
N LYS A 172 17.55 12.67 28.52
CA LYS A 172 16.67 11.82 29.32
C LYS A 172 15.63 11.14 28.41
N ILE A 173 15.59 9.82 28.46
CA ILE A 173 14.52 8.98 27.87
C ILE A 173 13.57 8.56 28.97
N ASN A 174 12.29 8.92 28.86
CA ASN A 174 11.27 8.61 29.88
C ASN A 174 11.74 8.92 31.31
N GLY A 175 12.52 10.01 31.47
CA GLY A 175 13.07 10.44 32.74
C GLY A 175 14.41 9.79 33.16
N LEU A 176 14.87 8.75 32.47
CA LEU A 176 16.16 8.10 32.73
C LEU A 176 17.28 8.77 31.92
N ALA A 177 18.40 9.02 32.59
CA ALA A 177 19.61 9.57 31.95
C ALA A 177 20.17 8.59 30.91
N ALA A 178 20.51 9.09 29.72
CA ALA A 178 21.03 8.30 28.63
C ALA A 178 22.01 9.10 27.77
N THR A 179 23.16 8.50 27.43
CA THR A 179 24.23 9.16 26.67
C THR A 179 24.10 8.91 25.19
N VAL A 180 24.17 9.95 24.36
CA VAL A 180 24.19 9.81 22.91
C VAL A 180 25.57 9.30 22.47
N ILE A 181 25.61 8.13 21.82
CA ILE A 181 26.87 7.50 21.39
C ILE A 181 27.05 7.46 19.87
N GLY A 182 25.98 7.64 19.11
CA GLY A 182 26.06 7.56 17.65
C GLY A 182 24.91 8.23 16.93
N ILE A 183 25.16 8.51 15.67
CA ILE A 183 24.17 9.04 14.71
C ILE A 183 24.12 8.11 13.51
N MET A 184 22.93 7.65 13.13
CA MET A 184 22.75 6.83 11.94
C MET A 184 22.84 7.65 10.65
N PRO A 185 23.24 7.05 9.53
CA PRO A 185 23.34 7.75 8.26
C PRO A 185 21.96 8.20 7.78
N ARG A 186 21.96 9.24 6.94
CA ARG A 186 20.73 9.77 6.34
C ARG A 186 19.98 8.68 5.57
N GLY A 187 18.66 8.61 5.79
CA GLY A 187 17.81 7.62 5.13
C GLY A 187 17.85 6.22 5.77
N PHE A 188 18.59 6.03 6.88
CA PHE A 188 18.51 4.78 7.63
C PHE A 188 17.16 4.68 8.36
N ALA A 189 16.41 3.62 8.07
CA ALA A 189 15.17 3.28 8.74
C ALA A 189 15.23 1.81 9.21
N PHE A 190 15.03 1.61 10.51
CA PHE A 190 14.95 0.27 11.09
C PHE A 190 13.93 0.27 12.24
N PRO A 191 12.94 -0.64 12.22
CA PRO A 191 12.64 -1.61 11.15
C PRO A 191 12.18 -0.92 9.85
N PRO A 192 12.51 -1.49 8.68
CA PRO A 192 12.07 -0.95 7.40
C PRO A 192 10.57 -1.21 7.18
N GLY A 193 9.90 -0.27 6.53
CA GLY A 193 8.48 -0.40 6.16
C GLY A 193 7.49 0.11 7.21
N GLU A 194 7.96 0.60 8.34
CA GLU A 194 7.11 1.25 9.35
C GLU A 194 6.60 2.61 8.84
N THR A 195 5.34 2.89 9.13
CA THR A 195 4.71 4.18 8.77
C THR A 195 5.28 5.35 9.56
N ASP A 196 5.63 5.10 10.83
CA ASP A 196 6.27 6.03 11.75
C ASP A 196 7.57 5.39 12.25
N PRO A 197 8.66 5.45 11.45
CA PRO A 197 9.89 4.75 11.76
C PRO A 197 10.56 5.30 13.01
N PRO A 198 11.23 4.45 13.81
CA PRO A 198 12.01 4.91 14.95
C PRO A 198 13.04 5.97 14.58
N GLU A 199 13.08 7.02 15.37
CA GLU A 199 14.04 8.12 15.26
C GLU A 199 15.23 7.99 16.21
N LEU A 200 15.13 7.05 17.17
CA LEU A 200 16.24 6.67 18.04
C LEU A 200 16.19 5.19 18.42
N TRP A 201 17.35 4.64 18.73
CA TRP A 201 17.54 3.26 19.16
C TRP A 201 18.26 3.25 20.49
N TYR A 202 17.84 2.35 21.42
CA TYR A 202 18.44 2.17 22.74
C TYR A 202 18.43 0.68 23.15
N PRO A 203 19.35 0.25 24.04
CA PRO A 203 19.48 -1.17 24.38
C PRO A 203 18.29 -1.66 25.24
N GLN A 204 17.94 -2.94 25.10
CA GLN A 204 16.88 -3.58 25.88
C GLN A 204 17.31 -3.89 27.31
N GLN A 205 18.59 -4.21 27.54
CA GLN A 205 19.15 -4.56 28.84
C GLN A 205 18.33 -5.64 29.56
N ILE A 206 18.08 -6.78 28.86
CA ILE A 206 17.29 -7.86 29.39
C ILE A 206 17.88 -8.35 30.72
N ASN A 207 17.05 -8.40 31.79
CA ASN A 207 17.47 -8.98 33.04
C ASN A 207 17.58 -10.52 32.93
N PRO A 208 18.77 -11.12 33.04
CA PRO A 208 18.94 -12.57 32.86
C PRO A 208 18.28 -13.38 33.99
N ASN A 209 18.13 -12.78 35.17
CA ASN A 209 17.52 -13.44 36.35
C ASN A 209 15.99 -13.34 36.38
N ASN A 210 15.43 -12.40 35.62
CA ASN A 210 13.97 -12.22 35.46
C ASN A 210 13.65 -11.72 34.07
N PRO A 211 13.70 -12.61 33.05
CA PRO A 211 13.44 -12.25 31.66
C PRO A 211 11.95 -12.04 31.35
N GLY A 212 11.08 -12.13 32.34
CA GLY A 212 9.63 -12.05 32.20
C GLY A 212 8.94 -13.40 31.95
N GLY A 213 7.63 -13.36 31.80
CA GLY A 213 6.80 -14.54 31.57
C GLY A 213 6.91 -15.07 30.12
N ARG A 214 6.81 -16.40 29.95
CA ARG A 214 6.81 -17.05 28.65
C ARG A 214 5.56 -16.74 27.84
N SER A 215 4.45 -16.48 28.47
CA SER A 215 3.20 -16.06 27.81
C SER A 215 3.18 -14.57 27.43
N ASN A 216 4.22 -13.81 27.77
CA ASN A 216 4.31 -12.40 27.46
C ASN A 216 5.03 -12.18 26.12
N HIS A 217 4.28 -12.20 25.03
CA HIS A 217 4.79 -12.12 23.65
C HIS A 217 4.75 -10.67 23.14
N PHE A 218 5.91 -10.03 23.02
CA PHE A 218 6.04 -8.65 22.55
C PHE A 218 7.32 -8.39 21.75
N GLN A 219 8.22 -9.37 21.68
CA GLN A 219 9.49 -9.25 20.97
C GLN A 219 9.33 -9.49 19.49
N SER A 220 9.82 -8.56 18.72
CA SER A 220 10.01 -8.70 17.29
C SER A 220 11.40 -9.27 17.01
N VAL A 221 11.52 -10.50 16.49
CA VAL A 221 12.79 -11.20 16.35
C VAL A 221 13.25 -11.28 14.91
N ILE A 222 14.53 -10.95 14.66
CA ILE A 222 15.22 -11.11 13.39
C ILE A 222 16.45 -12.00 13.62
N GLY A 223 16.63 -12.97 12.74
CA GLY A 223 17.81 -13.83 12.74
C GLY A 223 18.64 -13.67 11.49
N LYS A 224 19.96 -13.83 11.60
CA LYS A 224 20.88 -13.94 10.48
C LYS A 224 21.36 -15.38 10.35
N LEU A 225 21.04 -16.04 9.24
CA LEU A 225 21.46 -17.40 8.96
C LEU A 225 22.99 -17.52 8.84
N LYS A 226 23.57 -18.65 9.25
CA LYS A 226 24.98 -18.96 8.97
C LYS A 226 25.18 -19.12 7.46
N PRO A 227 26.40 -18.87 6.94
CA PRO A 227 26.72 -19.11 5.54
C PRO A 227 26.38 -20.54 5.10
N GLY A 228 25.69 -20.68 3.97
CA GLY A 228 25.33 -21.99 3.42
C GLY A 228 24.09 -22.66 4.07
N ILE A 229 23.50 -22.08 5.11
CA ILE A 229 22.26 -22.60 5.73
C ILE A 229 21.05 -22.01 5.01
N THR A 230 20.12 -22.88 4.62
CA THR A 230 18.83 -22.47 4.03
C THR A 230 17.79 -22.23 5.11
N ILE A 231 16.79 -21.39 4.80
CA ILE A 231 15.69 -21.10 5.72
C ILE A 231 14.87 -22.35 6.05
N GLN A 232 14.76 -23.30 5.11
CA GLN A 232 14.07 -24.58 5.30
C GLN A 232 14.78 -25.44 6.36
N ARG A 233 16.12 -25.45 6.36
CA ARG A 233 16.91 -26.17 7.37
C ARG A 233 16.74 -25.53 8.75
N ALA A 234 16.77 -24.20 8.83
CA ALA A 234 16.52 -23.48 10.08
C ALA A 234 15.10 -23.68 10.60
N GLN A 235 14.10 -23.74 9.72
CA GLN A 235 12.72 -24.07 10.08
C GLN A 235 12.58 -25.49 10.63
N ALA A 236 13.26 -26.47 10.03
CA ALA A 236 13.26 -27.84 10.52
C ALA A 236 13.91 -27.96 11.93
N GLU A 237 15.00 -27.21 12.18
CA GLU A 237 15.64 -27.11 13.50
C GLU A 237 14.66 -26.56 14.54
N PHE A 238 13.86 -25.53 14.23
CA PHE A 238 12.83 -25.01 15.13
C PHE A 238 11.79 -26.09 15.49
N GLY A 239 11.34 -26.89 14.50
CA GLY A 239 10.43 -28.00 14.75
C GLY A 239 11.00 -29.04 15.71
N GLN A 240 12.30 -29.37 15.60
CA GLN A 240 12.98 -30.30 16.49
C GLN A 240 13.08 -29.75 17.93
N ILE A 241 13.47 -28.45 18.07
CA ILE A 241 13.57 -27.78 19.38
C ILE A 241 12.21 -27.72 20.07
N MET A 242 11.15 -27.37 19.34
CA MET A 242 9.80 -27.32 19.90
C MET A 242 9.33 -28.71 20.35
N ALA A 243 9.57 -29.74 19.54
CA ALA A 243 9.21 -31.11 19.91
C ALA A 243 9.99 -31.63 21.13
N GLU A 244 11.28 -31.28 21.26
CA GLU A 244 12.09 -31.64 22.41
C GLU A 244 11.64 -30.90 23.69
N GLN A 245 11.38 -29.61 23.60
CA GLN A 245 10.87 -28.84 24.73
C GLN A 245 9.50 -29.33 25.18
N GLY A 246 8.62 -29.72 24.24
CA GLY A 246 7.32 -30.32 24.55
C GLY A 246 7.42 -31.64 25.32
N ARG A 247 8.48 -32.45 25.08
CA ARG A 247 8.75 -33.72 25.82
C ARG A 247 9.32 -33.49 27.20
N ASN A 248 10.16 -32.48 27.38
CA ASN A 248 10.99 -32.28 28.55
C ASN A 248 10.40 -31.35 29.60
N ARG A 249 9.31 -30.65 29.30
CA ARG A 249 8.68 -29.70 30.21
C ARG A 249 7.29 -30.16 30.65
N THR A 250 7.06 -30.14 31.95
CA THR A 250 5.73 -30.25 32.54
C THR A 250 4.82 -29.13 32.03
N PRO A 251 3.56 -29.39 31.73
CA PRO A 251 2.63 -28.37 31.22
C PRO A 251 2.32 -27.34 32.27
N HIS A 252 3.11 -26.25 32.31
CA HIS A 252 2.77 -25.04 33.01
C HIS A 252 2.40 -23.96 31.99
N PHE A 253 1.14 -23.59 31.93
CA PHE A 253 0.58 -22.39 31.27
C PHE A 253 0.98 -22.07 29.82
N HIS A 254 2.13 -22.54 29.33
CA HIS A 254 2.64 -22.29 27.99
C HIS A 254 2.82 -23.63 27.26
N SER A 255 2.03 -23.87 26.27
CA SER A 255 2.09 -25.10 25.47
C SER A 255 3.32 -25.10 24.56
N PHE A 256 4.08 -26.20 24.56
CA PHE A 256 5.14 -26.47 23.60
C PHE A 256 4.74 -27.56 22.60
N ASP A 257 3.48 -28.00 22.62
CA ASP A 257 2.98 -28.92 21.61
C ASP A 257 2.93 -28.22 20.23
N PRO A 258 3.62 -28.75 19.20
CA PRO A 258 3.62 -28.17 17.87
C PRO A 258 2.25 -27.96 17.22
N LYS A 259 1.20 -28.64 17.73
CA LYS A 259 -0.17 -28.43 17.29
C LYS A 259 -0.75 -27.10 17.75
N PHE A 260 -0.29 -26.60 18.89
CA PHE A 260 -0.81 -25.40 19.54
C PHE A 260 0.15 -24.23 19.50
N HIS A 261 1.47 -24.51 19.43
CA HIS A 261 2.51 -23.51 19.45
C HIS A 261 3.67 -23.97 18.56
N THR A 262 4.02 -23.18 17.55
CA THR A 262 5.14 -23.45 16.64
C THR A 262 5.88 -22.17 16.29
N LEU A 263 7.06 -22.29 15.71
CA LEU A 263 7.87 -21.17 15.26
C LEU A 263 7.92 -21.13 13.73
N LEU A 264 7.87 -19.94 13.16
CA LEU A 264 7.91 -19.69 11.73
C LEU A 264 9.05 -18.74 11.38
N ALA A 265 9.97 -19.16 10.48
CA ALA A 265 11.00 -18.30 9.92
C ALA A 265 10.67 -17.95 8.46
N LEU A 266 10.64 -16.68 8.14
CA LEU A 266 10.35 -16.17 6.80
C LEU A 266 11.46 -15.22 6.33
N PRO A 267 11.81 -15.20 5.02
CA PRO A 267 12.78 -14.23 4.49
C PRO A 267 12.37 -12.81 4.85
N TYR A 268 13.27 -12.03 5.47
CA TYR A 268 12.93 -10.71 6.01
C TYR A 268 12.48 -9.73 4.92
N HIS A 269 13.14 -9.75 3.75
CA HIS A 269 12.69 -8.93 2.61
C HIS A 269 11.24 -9.25 2.22
N GLY A 270 10.87 -10.53 2.17
CA GLY A 270 9.51 -10.95 1.86
C GLY A 270 8.47 -10.44 2.86
N GLU A 271 8.84 -10.35 4.14
CA GLU A 271 7.95 -9.83 5.19
C GLU A 271 7.75 -8.31 5.08
N VAL A 272 8.82 -7.57 4.81
CA VAL A 272 8.74 -6.10 4.63
C VAL A 272 7.86 -5.73 3.44
N VAL A 273 7.97 -6.46 2.32
CA VAL A 273 7.28 -6.11 1.08
C VAL A 273 5.98 -6.89 0.85
N GLY A 274 5.78 -8.01 1.58
CA GLY A 274 4.72 -8.97 1.30
C GLY A 274 3.33 -8.36 1.23
N SER A 275 3.03 -7.42 2.12
CA SER A 275 1.74 -6.76 2.18
C SER A 275 1.43 -5.89 0.95
N VAL A 276 2.46 -5.36 0.26
CA VAL A 276 2.28 -4.45 -0.89
C VAL A 276 2.67 -5.07 -2.22
N LYS A 277 3.38 -6.21 -2.22
CA LYS A 277 3.93 -6.85 -3.42
C LYS A 277 2.87 -7.09 -4.50
N THR A 278 1.75 -7.71 -4.16
CA THR A 278 0.66 -7.99 -5.13
C THR A 278 0.13 -6.70 -5.74
N ALA A 279 -0.13 -5.68 -4.92
CA ALA A 279 -0.60 -4.39 -5.40
C ALA A 279 0.39 -3.72 -6.35
N MET A 280 1.68 -3.74 -6.02
CA MET A 280 2.74 -3.16 -6.85
C MET A 280 2.90 -3.89 -8.19
N LEU A 281 2.79 -5.22 -8.20
CA LEU A 281 2.83 -6.01 -9.44
C LEU A 281 1.60 -5.74 -10.31
N VAL A 282 0.42 -5.59 -9.73
CA VAL A 282 -0.81 -5.18 -10.45
C VAL A 282 -0.63 -3.79 -11.07
N MET A 283 -0.07 -2.83 -10.32
CA MET A 283 0.23 -1.51 -10.85
C MET A 283 1.22 -1.56 -12.02
N LEU A 284 2.28 -2.36 -11.90
CA LEU A 284 3.26 -2.55 -12.98
C LEU A 284 2.59 -3.15 -14.23
N GLY A 285 1.72 -4.15 -14.06
CA GLY A 285 0.92 -4.71 -15.15
C GLY A 285 -0.01 -3.69 -15.79
N ALA A 286 -0.66 -2.85 -14.97
CA ALA A 286 -1.55 -1.80 -15.47
C ALA A 286 -0.82 -0.77 -16.35
N VAL A 287 0.34 -0.28 -15.89
CA VAL A 287 1.11 0.67 -16.69
C VAL A 287 1.76 0.03 -17.92
N ALA A 288 2.10 -1.28 -17.87
CA ALA A 288 2.54 -2.02 -19.05
C ALA A 288 1.44 -2.09 -20.11
N PHE A 289 0.18 -2.27 -19.72
CA PHE A 289 -0.95 -2.20 -20.65
C PHE A 289 -1.12 -0.79 -21.24
N VAL A 290 -0.96 0.27 -20.44
CA VAL A 290 -0.97 1.65 -20.95
C VAL A 290 0.14 1.87 -21.98
N LEU A 291 1.35 1.34 -21.76
CA LEU A 291 2.45 1.41 -22.73
C LEU A 291 2.12 0.63 -24.01
N LEU A 292 1.55 -0.57 -23.90
CA LEU A 292 1.14 -1.36 -25.06
C LEU A 292 0.07 -0.62 -25.90
N ILE A 293 -0.91 0.01 -25.25
CA ILE A 293 -1.92 0.85 -25.90
C ILE A 293 -1.23 2.04 -26.60
N ALA A 294 -0.32 2.74 -25.92
CA ALA A 294 0.45 3.82 -26.54
C ALA A 294 1.27 3.34 -27.74
N CYS A 295 1.89 2.15 -27.63
CA CYS A 295 2.62 1.52 -28.72
C CYS A 295 1.70 1.23 -29.93
N VAL A 296 0.54 0.65 -29.68
CA VAL A 296 -0.43 0.36 -30.73
C VAL A 296 -0.87 1.64 -31.45
N ASN A 297 -1.14 2.70 -30.70
CA ASN A 297 -1.53 4.00 -31.26
C ASN A 297 -0.45 4.61 -32.16
N VAL A 298 0.79 4.64 -31.67
CA VAL A 298 1.90 5.16 -32.48
C VAL A 298 2.15 4.26 -33.71
N GLY A 299 2.03 2.93 -33.55
CA GLY A 299 2.08 1.98 -34.66
C GLY A 299 1.03 2.27 -35.75
N ASN A 300 -0.22 2.49 -35.35
CA ASN A 300 -1.30 2.88 -36.23
C ASN A 300 -1.04 4.20 -36.99
N LEU A 301 -0.48 5.21 -36.30
CA LEU A 301 -0.11 6.51 -36.88
C LEU A 301 1.03 6.34 -37.93
N LEU A 302 2.04 5.54 -37.59
CA LEU A 302 3.15 5.29 -38.52
C LEU A 302 2.75 4.44 -39.74
N LEU A 303 1.86 3.45 -39.54
CA LEU A 303 1.27 2.69 -40.62
C LEU A 303 0.45 3.58 -41.55
N ALA A 304 -0.33 4.52 -41.05
CA ALA A 304 -1.06 5.50 -41.85
C ALA A 304 -0.12 6.38 -42.69
N ARG A 305 1.02 6.79 -42.07
CA ARG A 305 2.05 7.58 -42.75
C ARG A 305 2.83 6.77 -43.81
N ALA A 306 3.11 5.50 -43.55
CA ALA A 306 3.80 4.62 -44.51
C ALA A 306 2.99 4.45 -45.82
N GLU A 307 1.67 4.38 -45.71
CA GLU A 307 0.78 4.24 -46.83
C GLU A 307 0.75 5.52 -47.71
N SER A 308 0.79 6.71 -47.10
CA SER A 308 0.92 7.98 -47.85
C SER A 308 2.27 8.11 -48.58
N ARG A 309 3.27 7.31 -48.21
CA ARG A 309 4.61 7.25 -48.82
C ARG A 309 4.82 6.03 -49.74
N HIS A 310 3.77 5.25 -49.94
CA HIS A 310 3.88 4.01 -50.73
C HIS A 310 4.48 4.25 -52.10
N HIS A 311 4.07 5.32 -52.80
CA HIS A 311 4.61 5.70 -54.13
C HIS A 311 6.11 6.07 -54.04
N GLU A 312 6.53 6.86 -53.06
CA GLU A 312 7.95 7.22 -52.83
C GLU A 312 8.81 5.97 -52.60
N ILE A 313 8.32 5.01 -51.80
CA ILE A 313 9.02 3.77 -51.48
C ILE A 313 9.07 2.84 -52.71
N ALA A 314 8.00 2.78 -53.52
CA ALA A 314 7.96 2.01 -54.74
C ALA A 314 8.98 2.54 -55.77
N VAL A 315 9.08 3.86 -55.93
CA VAL A 315 10.09 4.50 -56.81
C VAL A 315 11.50 4.19 -56.31
N ARG A 316 11.76 4.25 -55.00
CA ARG A 316 13.08 3.91 -54.43
C ARG A 316 13.45 2.44 -54.69
N LYS A 317 12.50 1.52 -54.52
CA LYS A 317 12.70 0.09 -54.84
C LYS A 317 13.02 -0.09 -56.30
N ALA A 318 12.31 0.61 -57.19
CA ALA A 318 12.54 0.55 -58.62
C ALA A 318 13.91 1.08 -59.05
N VAL A 319 14.47 2.03 -58.30
CA VAL A 319 15.82 2.60 -58.49
C VAL A 319 16.90 1.76 -57.77
N GLY A 320 16.55 0.61 -57.13
CA GLY A 320 17.50 -0.34 -56.56
C GLY A 320 17.77 -0.23 -55.06
N ALA A 321 16.93 0.48 -54.27
CA ALA A 321 17.08 0.53 -52.82
C ALA A 321 16.80 -0.84 -52.22
N SER A 322 17.73 -1.39 -51.45
CA SER A 322 17.58 -2.66 -50.73
C SER A 322 16.59 -2.54 -49.56
N MET A 323 15.92 -3.66 -49.24
CA MET A 323 15.01 -3.72 -48.05
C MET A 323 15.71 -3.32 -46.76
N TRP A 324 17.00 -3.57 -46.62
CA TRP A 324 17.79 -3.16 -45.46
C TRP A 324 17.91 -1.64 -45.34
N HIS A 325 18.06 -0.91 -46.43
CA HIS A 325 18.09 0.54 -46.39
C HIS A 325 16.76 1.15 -45.92
N LEU A 326 15.62 0.57 -46.40
CA LEU A 326 14.30 0.98 -45.99
C LEU A 326 14.04 0.64 -44.47
N ALA A 327 14.45 -0.57 -44.07
CA ALA A 327 14.36 -1.00 -42.66
C ALA A 327 15.13 -0.07 -41.73
N ARG A 328 16.39 0.22 -42.06
CA ARG A 328 17.25 1.10 -41.30
C ARG A 328 16.67 2.51 -41.20
N GLN A 329 16.09 3.04 -42.25
CA GLN A 329 15.44 4.35 -42.20
C GLN A 329 14.21 4.34 -41.28
N CYS A 330 13.32 3.34 -41.39
CA CYS A 330 12.16 3.19 -40.50
C CYS A 330 12.58 3.01 -39.02
N LEU A 331 13.64 2.24 -38.76
CA LEU A 331 14.19 2.08 -37.43
C LEU A 331 14.71 3.40 -36.84
N ILE A 332 15.45 4.19 -37.65
CA ILE A 332 15.94 5.50 -37.21
C ILE A 332 14.79 6.45 -36.90
N GLU A 333 13.73 6.52 -37.75
CA GLU A 333 12.54 7.30 -37.45
C GLU A 333 11.86 6.84 -36.14
N GLY A 334 11.71 5.51 -35.95
CA GLY A 334 11.16 4.92 -34.71
C GLY A 334 11.99 5.25 -33.48
N PHE A 335 13.32 5.17 -33.58
CA PHE A 335 14.20 5.50 -32.44
C PHE A 335 14.19 7.00 -32.09
N VAL A 336 14.12 7.90 -33.08
CA VAL A 336 14.01 9.34 -32.83
C VAL A 336 12.73 9.65 -32.05
N LEU A 337 11.60 9.05 -32.44
CA LEU A 337 10.33 9.19 -31.75
C LEU A 337 10.39 8.60 -30.33
N ALA A 338 10.94 7.40 -30.18
CA ALA A 338 11.06 6.73 -28.89
C ALA A 338 11.96 7.51 -27.92
N LEU A 339 13.10 8.03 -28.38
CA LEU A 339 14.00 8.86 -27.57
C LEU A 339 13.36 10.18 -27.16
N SER A 340 12.65 10.85 -28.09
CA SER A 340 11.94 12.09 -27.78
C SER A 340 10.81 11.83 -26.77
N GLY A 341 10.06 10.73 -26.94
CA GLY A 341 9.05 10.27 -26.02
C GLY A 341 9.63 9.88 -24.65
N ALA A 342 10.81 9.25 -24.62
CA ALA A 342 11.50 8.88 -23.38
C ALA A 342 11.99 10.11 -22.60
N ALA A 343 12.58 11.09 -23.30
CA ALA A 343 13.03 12.32 -22.66
C ALA A 343 11.87 13.09 -21.99
N LEU A 344 10.75 13.26 -22.70
CA LEU A 344 9.55 13.86 -22.14
C LEU A 344 8.91 12.95 -21.09
N GLY A 345 8.92 11.62 -21.31
CA GLY A 345 8.42 10.61 -20.37
C GLY A 345 9.18 10.62 -19.04
N LEU A 346 10.49 10.87 -19.07
CA LEU A 346 11.29 10.99 -17.84
C LEU A 346 10.88 12.24 -17.03
N ALA A 347 10.55 13.35 -17.68
CA ALA A 347 10.00 14.54 -17.02
C ALA A 347 8.62 14.25 -16.41
N VAL A 348 7.77 13.55 -17.13
CA VAL A 348 6.45 13.09 -16.64
C VAL A 348 6.63 12.15 -15.43
N ALA A 349 7.56 11.20 -15.50
CA ALA A 349 7.86 10.28 -14.41
C ALA A 349 8.34 11.02 -13.15
N TRP A 350 9.23 12.01 -13.30
CA TRP A 350 9.71 12.83 -12.20
C TRP A 350 8.58 13.61 -11.51
N GLY A 351 7.69 14.23 -12.31
CA GLY A 351 6.51 14.94 -11.79
C GLY A 351 5.54 13.97 -11.10
N ALA A 352 5.26 12.81 -11.70
CA ALA A 352 4.40 11.78 -11.13
C ALA A 352 4.95 11.23 -9.80
N LEU A 353 6.27 10.98 -9.71
CA LEU A 353 6.90 10.55 -8.47
C LEU A 353 6.77 11.58 -7.37
N ARG A 354 6.96 12.87 -7.68
CA ARG A 354 6.75 13.94 -6.69
C ARG A 354 5.33 13.99 -6.17
N LEU A 355 4.35 13.83 -7.06
CA LEU A 355 2.94 13.76 -6.68
C LEU A 355 2.64 12.53 -5.83
N ILE A 356 3.11 11.34 -6.23
CA ILE A 356 2.96 10.10 -5.47
C ILE A 356 3.53 10.25 -4.06
N LEU A 357 4.72 10.81 -3.92
CA LEU A 357 5.36 11.00 -2.62
C LEU A 357 4.66 12.09 -1.78
N ALA A 358 4.18 13.17 -2.39
CA ALA A 358 3.44 14.23 -1.69
C ALA A 358 2.09 13.73 -1.14
N PHE A 359 1.43 12.82 -1.83
CA PHE A 359 0.18 12.20 -1.39
C PHE A 359 0.37 10.90 -0.59
N ASN A 360 1.63 10.48 -0.36
CA ASN A 360 1.92 9.30 0.44
C ASN A 360 1.72 9.57 1.93
N GLN A 361 0.58 9.20 2.46
CA GLN A 361 0.26 9.25 3.89
C GLN A 361 0.72 7.96 4.61
N GLY A 362 1.95 7.50 4.37
CA GLY A 362 2.46 6.25 4.95
C GLY A 362 1.95 4.97 4.28
N SER A 363 1.33 5.07 3.10
CA SER A 363 0.77 3.91 2.38
C SER A 363 1.83 3.06 1.67
N ILE A 364 3.00 3.63 1.39
CA ILE A 364 4.10 2.98 0.65
C ILE A 364 5.28 2.79 1.61
N PRO A 365 5.66 1.55 1.92
CA PRO A 365 6.88 1.27 2.67
C PRO A 365 8.12 1.71 1.89
N ARG A 366 9.20 2.08 2.57
CA ARG A 366 10.47 2.52 1.95
C ARG A 366 10.31 3.71 0.98
N ALA A 367 9.34 4.59 1.22
CA ALA A 367 9.06 5.74 0.35
C ALA A 367 10.29 6.66 0.18
N GLU A 368 11.16 6.74 1.18
CA GLU A 368 12.39 7.53 1.15
C GLU A 368 13.43 7.03 0.14
N GLU A 369 13.35 5.75 -0.26
CA GLU A 369 14.23 5.14 -1.25
C GLU A 369 13.72 5.32 -2.69
N ILE A 370 12.50 5.85 -2.88
CA ILE A 370 11.90 6.02 -4.20
C ILE A 370 12.57 7.18 -4.92
N GLY A 371 13.14 6.89 -6.09
CA GLY A 371 13.80 7.89 -6.93
C GLY A 371 14.19 7.34 -8.29
N ILE A 372 14.69 8.24 -9.15
CA ILE A 372 15.20 7.85 -10.46
C ILE A 372 16.67 7.46 -10.29
N HIS A 373 16.91 6.16 -10.16
CA HIS A 373 18.24 5.56 -10.05
C HIS A 373 18.68 4.96 -11.39
N TRP A 374 19.96 4.49 -11.45
CA TRP A 374 20.51 3.88 -12.67
C TRP A 374 19.66 2.70 -13.21
N SER A 375 19.14 1.85 -12.34
CA SER A 375 18.24 0.75 -12.72
C SER A 375 16.95 1.22 -13.42
N VAL A 376 16.40 2.36 -12.97
CA VAL A 376 15.22 2.99 -13.58
C VAL A 376 15.58 3.57 -14.95
N LEU A 377 16.74 4.22 -15.07
CA LEU A 377 17.22 4.74 -16.36
C LEU A 377 17.47 3.60 -17.36
N ALA A 378 18.08 2.49 -16.93
CA ALA A 378 18.29 1.30 -17.73
C ALA A 378 16.96 0.67 -18.19
N PHE A 379 15.97 0.59 -17.29
CA PHE A 379 14.62 0.14 -17.64
C PHE A 379 13.96 1.06 -18.67
N THR A 380 14.03 2.38 -18.46
CA THR A 380 13.45 3.37 -19.39
C THR A 380 14.13 3.30 -20.76
N ALA A 381 15.45 3.17 -20.78
CA ALA A 381 16.21 2.98 -22.03
C ALA A 381 15.82 1.67 -22.74
N GLY A 382 15.69 0.58 -21.99
CA GLY A 382 15.24 -0.72 -22.53
C GLY A 382 13.82 -0.66 -23.10
N ALA A 383 12.88 -0.07 -22.37
CA ALA A 383 11.51 0.13 -22.84
C ALA A 383 11.47 1.00 -24.12
N SER A 384 12.24 2.08 -24.15
CA SER A 384 12.34 2.96 -25.30
C SER A 384 12.99 2.27 -26.50
N PHE A 385 13.98 1.44 -26.26
CA PHE A 385 14.63 0.65 -27.31
C PHE A 385 13.66 -0.37 -27.92
N LEU A 386 12.94 -1.13 -27.08
CA LEU A 386 11.93 -2.10 -27.56
C LEU A 386 10.80 -1.41 -28.31
N THR A 387 10.31 -0.27 -27.83
CA THR A 387 9.28 0.50 -28.54
C THR A 387 9.80 1.04 -29.86
N GLY A 388 11.04 1.51 -29.92
CA GLY A 388 11.71 1.97 -31.15
C GLY A 388 11.83 0.87 -32.22
N ILE A 389 12.20 -0.35 -31.81
CA ILE A 389 12.23 -1.52 -32.67
C ILE A 389 10.83 -1.85 -33.19
N PHE A 390 9.84 -1.92 -32.28
CA PHE A 390 8.46 -2.24 -32.64
C PHE A 390 7.92 -1.26 -33.71
N PHE A 391 8.16 0.04 -33.52
CA PHE A 391 7.73 1.06 -34.50
C PHE A 391 8.51 1.04 -35.78
N GLY A 392 9.81 0.77 -35.73
CA GLY A 392 10.65 0.67 -36.90
C GLY A 392 10.31 -0.54 -37.77
N LEU A 393 9.88 -1.64 -37.16
CA LEU A 393 9.55 -2.89 -37.89
C LEU A 393 8.10 -2.92 -38.38
N ALA A 394 7.15 -2.27 -37.72
CA ALA A 394 5.73 -2.28 -38.09
C ALA A 394 5.45 -1.90 -39.52
N PRO A 395 6.06 -0.84 -40.12
CA PRO A 395 5.88 -0.53 -41.55
C PRO A 395 6.46 -1.58 -42.48
N LEU A 396 7.51 -2.30 -42.06
CA LEU A 396 8.17 -3.29 -42.90
C LEU A 396 7.29 -4.52 -43.17
N ALA A 397 6.42 -4.87 -42.22
CA ALA A 397 5.45 -5.94 -42.40
C ALA A 397 4.49 -5.70 -43.60
N GLN A 398 4.31 -4.43 -43.98
CA GLN A 398 3.53 -4.06 -45.17
C GLN A 398 4.32 -4.20 -46.47
N PHE A 399 5.65 -4.12 -46.43
CA PHE A 399 6.52 -4.14 -47.61
C PHE A 399 7.09 -5.53 -47.94
N ALA A 400 6.88 -6.54 -47.09
CA ALA A 400 7.37 -7.90 -47.26
C ALA A 400 6.52 -8.75 -48.23
N GLY A 401 5.36 -8.27 -48.66
CA GLY A 401 4.55 -8.90 -49.72
C GLY A 401 5.08 -8.62 -51.14
N ASP A 402 4.94 -9.57 -52.03
CA ASP A 402 5.55 -9.67 -53.33
C ASP A 402 5.57 -8.38 -54.19
N SER A 403 6.78 -7.94 -54.51
CA SER A 403 7.04 -6.76 -55.34
C SER A 403 6.68 -6.94 -56.84
N GLN A 404 6.41 -8.16 -57.32
CA GLN A 404 6.03 -8.41 -58.71
C GLN A 404 4.53 -8.19 -58.97
N GLU A 405 3.67 -8.34 -57.95
CA GLU A 405 2.23 -8.17 -58.10
C GLU A 405 1.79 -6.70 -58.00
N SER A 406 2.58 -5.86 -57.34
CA SER A 406 2.31 -4.41 -57.17
C SER A 406 2.58 -3.59 -58.44
N LEU A 407 3.41 -4.07 -59.37
CA LEU A 407 3.66 -3.43 -60.68
C LEU A 407 2.64 -3.83 -61.77
N LYS A 408 1.94 -4.95 -61.58
CA LYS A 408 0.91 -5.45 -62.51
C LYS A 408 -0.49 -4.91 -62.22
N THR A 409 -0.71 -4.24 -61.14
CA THR A 409 -2.03 -3.74 -60.69
C THR A 409 -2.18 -2.22 -60.80
N ALA A 410 -1.83 -1.67 -61.98
CA ALA A 410 -2.43 -0.39 -62.42
C ALA A 410 -3.96 -0.54 -62.71
N THR A 411 -4.51 -1.74 -62.60
CA THR A 411 -5.93 -2.07 -62.74
C THR A 411 -6.47 -2.67 -61.44
N GLY A 412 -6.87 -1.83 -60.54
CA GLY A 412 -8.04 -1.82 -59.64
C GLY A 412 -8.39 -2.99 -58.72
N ARG A 413 -7.60 -4.06 -58.48
CA ARG A 413 -7.94 -5.11 -57.50
C ARG A 413 -6.69 -5.73 -56.91
N SER A 414 -6.20 -5.18 -55.75
CA SER A 414 -5.03 -5.69 -55.06
C SER A 414 -5.41 -6.49 -53.81
N THR A 415 -4.91 -7.73 -53.71
CA THR A 415 -5.00 -8.60 -52.50
C THR A 415 -4.06 -8.16 -51.38
N ALA A 416 -3.02 -7.36 -51.69
CA ALA A 416 -2.07 -6.81 -50.73
C ALA A 416 -2.72 -5.88 -49.66
N THR A 417 -3.86 -5.27 -49.97
CA THR A 417 -4.62 -4.39 -49.08
C THR A 417 -5.30 -5.13 -47.89
N ARG A 418 -5.60 -6.44 -48.06
CA ARG A 418 -6.32 -7.22 -47.02
C ARG A 418 -5.46 -7.47 -45.78
N GLY A 419 -4.18 -7.73 -45.89
CA GLY A 419 -3.28 -8.00 -44.78
C GLY A 419 -3.07 -6.78 -43.89
N ALA A 420 -2.84 -5.60 -44.47
CA ALA A 420 -2.65 -4.35 -43.74
C ALA A 420 -3.91 -3.91 -42.99
N HIS A 421 -5.09 -4.11 -43.58
CA HIS A 421 -6.36 -3.84 -42.91
C HIS A 421 -6.63 -4.81 -41.75
N SER A 422 -6.23 -6.08 -41.87
CA SER A 422 -6.36 -7.08 -40.80
C SER A 422 -5.48 -6.75 -39.63
N LEU A 423 -4.21 -6.34 -39.83
CA LEU A 423 -3.29 -5.97 -38.79
C LEU A 423 -3.79 -4.74 -37.97
N ARG A 424 -4.27 -3.70 -38.67
CA ARG A 424 -4.85 -2.52 -38.01
C ARG A 424 -6.09 -2.86 -37.20
N ARG A 425 -6.98 -3.74 -37.73
CA ARG A 425 -8.14 -4.22 -36.96
C ARG A 425 -7.71 -4.94 -35.70
N LEU A 426 -6.72 -5.85 -35.80
CA LEU A 426 -6.18 -6.56 -34.63
C LEU A 426 -5.59 -5.60 -33.61
N MET A 427 -4.84 -4.59 -34.04
CA MET A 427 -4.27 -3.57 -33.18
C MET A 427 -5.36 -2.80 -32.41
N VAL A 428 -6.42 -2.32 -33.11
CA VAL A 428 -7.53 -1.61 -32.43
C VAL A 428 -8.30 -2.51 -31.48
N VAL A 429 -8.58 -3.76 -31.89
CA VAL A 429 -9.26 -4.74 -31.02
C VAL A 429 -8.44 -5.03 -29.77
N SER A 430 -7.12 -5.23 -29.90
CA SER A 430 -6.25 -5.45 -28.72
C SER A 430 -6.16 -4.24 -27.80
N GLU A 431 -6.11 -3.03 -28.37
CA GLU A 431 -6.11 -1.77 -27.62
C GLU A 431 -7.38 -1.60 -26.77
N LEU A 432 -8.55 -1.82 -27.40
CA LEU A 432 -9.84 -1.75 -26.72
C LEU A 432 -10.00 -2.85 -25.67
N ALA A 433 -9.48 -4.05 -25.93
CA ALA A 433 -9.46 -5.14 -24.96
C ALA A 433 -8.61 -4.79 -23.73
N LEU A 434 -7.40 -4.27 -23.94
CA LEU A 434 -6.52 -3.82 -22.85
C LEU A 434 -7.15 -2.67 -22.04
N ALA A 435 -7.77 -1.70 -22.73
CA ALA A 435 -8.47 -0.59 -22.09
C ALA A 435 -9.64 -1.08 -21.21
N LEU A 436 -10.42 -2.07 -21.69
CA LEU A 436 -11.50 -2.67 -20.90
C LEU A 436 -10.97 -3.42 -19.68
N ILE A 437 -9.89 -4.19 -19.82
CA ILE A 437 -9.27 -4.89 -18.68
C ILE A 437 -8.91 -3.89 -17.58
N LEU A 438 -8.27 -2.79 -17.95
CA LEU A 438 -7.92 -1.73 -16.99
C LEU A 438 -9.15 -1.08 -16.38
N LEU A 439 -10.17 -0.81 -17.19
CA LEU A 439 -11.40 -0.17 -16.74
C LEU A 439 -12.19 -1.06 -15.78
N VAL A 440 -12.25 -2.38 -16.01
CA VAL A 440 -12.83 -3.35 -15.09
C VAL A 440 -12.04 -3.40 -13.78
N GLY A 441 -10.71 -3.47 -13.85
CA GLY A 441 -9.85 -3.46 -12.67
C GLY A 441 -10.06 -2.20 -11.82
N ALA A 442 -10.10 -1.04 -12.45
CA ALA A 442 -10.40 0.23 -11.75
C ALA A 442 -11.83 0.25 -11.19
N GLY A 443 -12.81 -0.21 -11.93
CA GLY A 443 -14.20 -0.28 -11.47
C GLY A 443 -14.38 -1.15 -10.22
N LEU A 444 -13.72 -2.33 -10.18
CA LEU A 444 -13.72 -3.21 -9.01
C LEU A 444 -13.06 -2.53 -7.80
N MET A 445 -11.94 -1.80 -8.01
CA MET A 445 -11.27 -1.08 -6.93
C MET A 445 -12.10 0.11 -6.42
N VAL A 446 -12.75 0.87 -7.32
CA VAL A 446 -13.67 1.94 -6.94
C VAL A 446 -14.81 1.38 -6.10
N ARG A 447 -15.40 0.27 -6.51
CA ARG A 447 -16.48 -0.39 -5.77
C ARG A 447 -16.02 -0.94 -4.42
N THR A 448 -14.84 -1.53 -4.36
CA THR A 448 -14.18 -1.95 -3.12
C THR A 448 -14.02 -0.78 -2.16
N PHE A 449 -13.47 0.34 -2.65
CA PHE A 449 -13.26 1.53 -1.84
C PHE A 449 -14.58 2.13 -1.35
N TRP A 450 -15.61 2.16 -2.19
CA TRP A 450 -16.95 2.60 -1.81
C TRP A 450 -17.57 1.71 -0.74
N LYS A 451 -17.41 0.38 -0.86
CA LYS A 451 -17.85 -0.57 0.17
C LYS A 451 -17.12 -0.38 1.48
N LEU A 452 -15.80 -0.12 1.45
CA LEU A 452 -15.03 0.18 2.65
C LEU A 452 -15.50 1.47 3.34
N GLN A 453 -15.88 2.50 2.59
CA GLN A 453 -16.44 3.74 3.15
C GLN A 453 -17.80 3.55 3.80
N GLN A 454 -18.57 2.54 3.39
CA GLN A 454 -19.89 2.22 3.96
C GLN A 454 -19.81 1.30 5.19
N VAL A 455 -18.62 0.79 5.53
CA VAL A 455 -18.48 -0.06 6.73
C VAL A 455 -18.78 0.77 7.97
N ASN A 456 -19.75 0.30 8.75
CA ASN A 456 -19.97 0.86 10.07
C ASN A 456 -18.83 0.47 10.98
N ILE A 457 -18.04 1.46 11.40
CA ILE A 457 -16.91 1.25 12.32
C ILE A 457 -17.33 1.08 13.78
N GLY A 458 -18.59 1.29 14.11
CA GLY A 458 -19.16 1.11 15.44
C GLY A 458 -18.99 2.31 16.35
N LEU A 459 -18.52 3.47 15.84
CA LEU A 459 -18.35 4.71 16.62
C LEU A 459 -18.61 5.95 15.75
N ASP A 460 -18.90 7.09 16.40
CA ASP A 460 -19.04 8.41 15.77
C ASP A 460 -17.74 9.21 15.88
N PRO A 461 -17.00 9.42 14.78
CA PRO A 461 -15.75 10.17 14.78
C PRO A 461 -15.93 11.69 14.73
N ALA A 462 -17.15 12.18 14.53
CA ALA A 462 -17.39 13.57 14.21
C ALA A 462 -16.97 14.51 15.35
N ARG A 463 -16.14 15.51 15.00
CA ARG A 463 -15.65 16.53 15.92
C ARG A 463 -14.87 15.98 17.12
N VAL A 464 -14.25 14.81 16.97
CA VAL A 464 -13.38 14.21 17.98
C VAL A 464 -11.93 14.45 17.60
N ILE A 465 -11.15 15.09 18.49
CA ILE A 465 -9.71 15.19 18.38
C ILE A 465 -9.04 14.25 19.38
N THR A 466 -8.02 13.56 18.93
CA THR A 466 -7.26 12.61 19.73
C THR A 466 -5.83 13.09 19.92
N MET A 467 -5.27 12.85 21.07
CA MET A 467 -3.91 13.22 21.45
C MET A 467 -3.32 12.09 22.29
N ARG A 468 -2.04 11.83 22.17
CA ARG A 468 -1.36 10.85 23.00
C ARG A 468 -0.53 11.53 24.08
N LEU A 469 -0.71 11.08 25.30
CA LEU A 469 0.09 11.47 26.45
C LEU A 469 0.70 10.23 27.11
N ALA A 470 1.98 10.30 27.46
CA ALA A 470 2.66 9.21 28.14
C ALA A 470 3.42 9.74 29.36
N LEU A 471 3.22 9.06 30.48
CA LEU A 471 3.83 9.36 31.77
C LEU A 471 5.12 8.56 31.92
N PRO A 472 6.28 9.22 32.13
CA PRO A 472 7.56 8.54 32.31
C PRO A 472 7.54 7.63 33.55
N GLN A 473 7.88 6.34 33.37
CA GLN A 473 7.87 5.38 34.50
C GLN A 473 8.82 5.77 35.63
N ALA A 474 9.94 6.40 35.27
CA ALA A 474 10.91 6.87 36.31
C ALA A 474 10.35 7.94 37.24
N GLN A 475 9.39 8.75 36.78
CA GLN A 475 8.74 9.79 37.55
C GLN A 475 7.42 9.32 38.16
N TYR A 476 6.68 8.51 37.43
CA TYR A 476 5.36 7.98 37.80
C TYR A 476 5.46 6.50 38.16
N THR A 477 6.21 6.20 39.22
CA THR A 477 6.48 4.82 39.68
C THR A 477 5.24 4.14 40.25
N GLN A 478 4.42 4.92 40.99
CA GLN A 478 3.25 4.41 41.70
C GLN A 478 1.97 4.55 40.88
N LEU A 479 1.23 3.45 40.69
CA LEU A 479 -0.03 3.43 39.92
C LEU A 479 -1.11 4.36 40.46
N PRO A 480 -1.32 4.52 41.78
CA PRO A 480 -2.29 5.49 42.27
C PRO A 480 -2.02 6.92 41.82
N ALA A 481 -0.76 7.36 41.75
CA ALA A 481 -0.39 8.69 41.25
C ALA A 481 -0.71 8.83 39.75
N VAL A 482 -0.48 7.77 38.96
CA VAL A 482 -0.85 7.71 37.56
C VAL A 482 -2.36 7.86 37.36
N LYS A 483 -3.16 7.07 38.11
CA LYS A 483 -4.63 7.12 38.05
C LYS A 483 -5.15 8.51 38.44
N GLN A 484 -4.60 9.11 39.50
CA GLN A 484 -4.96 10.45 39.96
C GLN A 484 -4.65 11.53 38.92
N LEU A 485 -3.51 11.43 38.22
CA LEU A 485 -3.18 12.39 37.17
C LEU A 485 -4.22 12.33 36.02
N TRP A 486 -4.60 11.13 35.57
CA TRP A 486 -5.62 10.98 34.54
C TRP A 486 -6.97 11.55 34.98
N THR A 487 -7.39 11.30 36.24
CA THR A 487 -8.64 11.85 36.78
C THR A 487 -8.61 13.37 36.75
N ARG A 488 -7.56 13.98 37.32
CA ARG A 488 -7.41 15.45 37.33
C ARG A 488 -7.33 16.06 35.93
N LEU A 489 -6.66 15.38 35.02
CA LEU A 489 -6.56 15.84 33.64
C LEU A 489 -7.93 15.83 32.96
N LEU A 490 -8.68 14.74 33.09
CA LEU A 490 -10.02 14.62 32.52
C LEU A 490 -10.97 15.69 33.10
N GLU A 491 -10.97 15.93 34.39
CA GLU A 491 -11.76 16.98 35.04
C GLU A 491 -11.45 18.36 34.43
N ARG A 492 -10.15 18.69 34.31
CA ARG A 492 -9.70 19.97 33.75
C ARG A 492 -10.00 20.12 32.24
N VAL A 493 -9.93 19.03 31.50
CA VAL A 493 -10.22 19.05 30.05
C VAL A 493 -11.73 19.16 29.82
N ASN A 494 -12.56 18.44 30.57
CA ASN A 494 -14.01 18.54 30.50
C ASN A 494 -14.54 19.93 30.89
N ALA A 495 -13.82 20.66 31.78
CA ALA A 495 -14.17 22.02 32.14
C ALA A 495 -13.77 23.10 31.14
N LEU A 496 -13.10 22.74 30.02
CA LEU A 496 -12.70 23.71 28.99
C LEU A 496 -13.90 24.18 28.16
N PRO A 497 -14.02 25.48 27.88
CA PRO A 497 -15.05 25.99 26.98
C PRO A 497 -14.97 25.33 25.60
N GLY A 498 -16.11 24.90 25.08
CA GLY A 498 -16.20 24.22 23.78
C GLY A 498 -15.94 22.72 23.80
N VAL A 499 -15.59 22.13 24.93
CA VAL A 499 -15.55 20.68 25.15
C VAL A 499 -16.95 20.19 25.50
N GLN A 500 -17.44 19.21 24.76
CA GLN A 500 -18.67 18.49 25.09
C GLN A 500 -18.42 17.33 26.06
N SER A 501 -17.39 16.54 25.75
CA SER A 501 -16.94 15.44 26.59
C SER A 501 -15.51 15.07 26.24
N ALA A 502 -14.77 14.51 27.22
CA ALA A 502 -13.45 13.96 27.04
C ALA A 502 -13.32 12.59 27.72
N ALA A 503 -12.58 11.71 27.11
CA ALA A 503 -12.29 10.38 27.62
C ALA A 503 -10.83 9.99 27.38
N VAL A 504 -10.32 9.06 28.17
CA VAL A 504 -9.04 8.40 27.91
C VAL A 504 -9.25 6.96 27.49
N LEU A 505 -8.35 6.46 26.61
CA LEU A 505 -8.38 5.11 26.09
C LEU A 505 -6.96 4.60 25.80
N SER A 506 -6.72 3.31 25.99
CA SER A 506 -5.39 2.72 25.78
C SER A 506 -5.06 2.46 24.32
N GLY A 507 -6.05 2.25 23.45
CA GLY A 507 -5.88 2.01 22.02
C GLY A 507 -6.86 2.80 21.15
N LEU A 508 -6.43 3.25 19.98
CA LEU A 508 -7.23 4.12 19.10
C LEU A 508 -7.75 3.33 17.88
N PRO A 509 -9.09 3.01 17.84
CA PRO A 509 -9.68 2.36 16.66
C PRO A 509 -9.61 3.26 15.41
N PRO A 510 -9.60 2.71 14.18
CA PRO A 510 -9.54 1.29 13.80
C PRO A 510 -8.10 0.79 13.57
N LEU A 511 -7.08 1.52 13.97
CA LEU A 511 -5.66 1.22 13.72
C LEU A 511 -4.96 0.64 14.97
N ARG A 512 -5.68 -0.15 15.76
CA ARG A 512 -5.08 -0.84 16.91
C ARG A 512 -4.31 -2.06 16.46
N PRO A 513 -3.06 -2.26 16.93
CA PRO A 513 -2.44 -3.56 16.84
C PRO A 513 -3.23 -4.59 17.64
N LEU A 514 -3.18 -5.84 17.22
CA LEU A 514 -3.70 -6.95 18.00
C LEU A 514 -3.01 -6.91 19.40
N ASN A 515 -3.80 -7.06 20.45
CA ASN A 515 -3.31 -7.10 21.84
C ASN A 515 -4.02 -8.26 22.55
N ALA A 516 -3.68 -9.48 22.08
CA ALA A 516 -4.35 -10.67 22.57
C ALA A 516 -3.85 -11.07 23.94
N ASN A 517 -4.79 -11.35 24.83
CA ASN A 517 -4.54 -11.81 26.20
C ASN A 517 -5.34 -13.07 26.50
N ASP A 518 -4.76 -13.95 27.33
CA ASP A 518 -5.50 -15.05 27.93
C ASP A 518 -6.50 -14.51 28.92
N ILE A 519 -7.68 -15.13 28.96
CA ILE A 519 -8.73 -14.80 29.91
C ILE A 519 -9.25 -16.06 30.58
N GLN A 520 -9.89 -15.93 31.71
CA GLN A 520 -10.64 -16.98 32.36
C GLN A 520 -12.07 -16.53 32.59
N ILE A 521 -13.00 -17.34 32.14
CA ILE A 521 -14.45 -17.14 32.28
C ILE A 521 -14.96 -18.12 33.31
N GLU A 522 -15.63 -17.64 34.36
CA GLU A 522 -16.14 -18.46 35.41
C GLU A 522 -17.15 -19.50 34.88
N GLY A 523 -16.87 -20.79 35.20
CA GLY A 523 -17.73 -21.89 34.76
C GLY A 523 -17.72 -22.22 33.27
N TYR A 524 -16.84 -21.62 32.48
CA TYR A 524 -16.71 -21.92 31.04
C TYR A 524 -16.07 -23.29 30.85
N VAL A 525 -16.78 -24.14 30.11
CA VAL A 525 -16.28 -25.44 29.63
C VAL A 525 -16.17 -25.37 28.11
N LYS A 526 -14.93 -25.50 27.61
CA LYS A 526 -14.69 -25.48 26.16
C LYS A 526 -15.39 -26.65 25.48
N LYS A 527 -16.30 -26.34 24.57
CA LYS A 527 -16.95 -27.35 23.72
C LYS A 527 -15.99 -27.75 22.59
N PRO A 528 -16.14 -28.99 22.01
CA PRO A 528 -15.40 -29.32 20.80
C PRO A 528 -15.61 -28.29 19.70
N GLY A 529 -14.50 -27.67 19.18
CA GLY A 529 -14.56 -26.60 18.20
C GLY A 529 -14.94 -25.21 18.74
N GLY A 530 -15.14 -25.06 20.05
CA GLY A 530 -15.39 -23.80 20.71
C GLY A 530 -14.09 -22.96 20.88
N PRO A 531 -14.22 -21.64 21.10
CA PRO A 531 -13.08 -20.75 21.25
C PRO A 531 -12.25 -21.08 22.50
N ASP A 532 -10.94 -20.84 22.41
CA ASP A 532 -10.08 -20.80 23.58
C ASP A 532 -10.37 -19.57 24.43
N GLN A 533 -10.06 -19.64 25.72
CA GLN A 533 -10.28 -18.55 26.65
C GLN A 533 -9.21 -17.45 26.44
N ASN A 534 -9.37 -16.71 25.37
CA ASN A 534 -8.56 -15.54 25.06
C ASN A 534 -9.43 -14.42 24.47
N VAL A 535 -8.88 -13.23 24.42
CA VAL A 535 -9.48 -12.04 23.84
C VAL A 535 -8.50 -11.42 22.85
N ASP A 536 -9.01 -10.95 21.70
CA ASP A 536 -8.17 -10.32 20.68
C ASP A 536 -7.73 -8.91 21.07
N TYR A 537 -8.56 -8.20 21.84
CA TYR A 537 -8.30 -6.83 22.29
C TYR A 537 -8.74 -6.63 23.74
N ASP A 538 -7.87 -6.05 24.56
CA ASP A 538 -8.20 -5.47 25.84
C ASP A 538 -8.05 -3.95 25.81
N GLN A 539 -8.90 -3.22 26.48
CA GLN A 539 -8.86 -1.77 26.48
C GLN A 539 -9.19 -1.15 27.82
N ALA A 540 -8.26 -0.32 28.32
CA ALA A 540 -8.55 0.55 29.46
C ALA A 540 -9.22 1.84 28.94
N VAL A 541 -10.41 2.18 29.51
CA VAL A 541 -11.18 3.37 29.14
C VAL A 541 -11.65 4.13 30.37
N SER A 542 -11.93 5.44 30.21
CA SER A 542 -12.58 6.21 31.25
C SER A 542 -14.09 6.09 31.18
N PRO A 543 -14.83 6.37 32.27
CA PRO A 543 -16.26 6.65 32.19
C PRO A 543 -16.56 7.71 31.13
N GLY A 544 -17.71 7.60 30.44
CA GLY A 544 -18.09 8.49 29.34
C GLY A 544 -17.48 8.14 27.97
N TYR A 545 -16.61 7.12 27.87
CA TYR A 545 -16.01 6.70 26.59
C TYR A 545 -17.07 6.24 25.57
N PHE A 546 -17.99 5.39 26.00
CA PHE A 546 -19.04 4.83 25.13
C PHE A 546 -20.02 5.92 24.67
N GLU A 547 -20.42 6.79 25.57
CA GLU A 547 -21.34 7.90 25.28
C GLU A 547 -20.68 8.93 24.35
N MET A 548 -19.41 9.29 24.61
CA MET A 548 -18.68 10.26 23.79
C MET A 548 -18.57 9.82 22.33
N LEU A 549 -18.26 8.54 22.10
CA LEU A 549 -18.11 7.97 20.76
C LEU A 549 -19.41 7.39 20.19
N HIS A 550 -20.54 7.54 20.91
CA HIS A 550 -21.84 6.97 20.53
C HIS A 550 -21.79 5.45 20.26
N ILE A 551 -21.01 4.72 21.09
CA ILE A 551 -20.96 3.26 21.04
C ILE A 551 -22.19 2.72 21.79
N PRO A 552 -23.15 2.06 21.13
CA PRO A 552 -24.37 1.60 21.80
C PRO A 552 -24.08 0.51 22.82
N MET A 553 -24.71 0.59 23.98
CA MET A 553 -24.80 -0.53 24.91
C MET A 553 -25.94 -1.46 24.46
N VAL A 554 -25.62 -2.72 24.18
CA VAL A 554 -26.58 -3.73 23.73
C VAL A 554 -27.33 -4.32 24.92
N GLU A 555 -26.62 -4.50 26.05
CA GLU A 555 -27.17 -5.05 27.30
C GLU A 555 -26.41 -4.45 28.49
N GLY A 556 -27.08 -4.29 29.61
CA GLY A 556 -26.46 -3.77 30.83
C GLY A 556 -26.22 -2.26 30.79
N ARG A 557 -25.10 -1.80 31.33
CA ARG A 557 -24.74 -0.37 31.47
C ARG A 557 -23.31 -0.08 31.05
N ALA A 558 -23.03 1.15 30.71
CA ALA A 558 -21.67 1.67 30.57
C ALA A 558 -20.97 1.86 31.93
N PHE A 559 -19.66 2.14 31.91
CA PHE A 559 -18.92 2.52 33.14
C PHE A 559 -19.34 3.92 33.58
N ASP A 560 -19.48 4.07 34.88
CA ASP A 560 -19.80 5.34 35.51
C ASP A 560 -18.90 5.65 36.71
N ALA A 561 -19.15 6.73 37.46
CA ALA A 561 -18.34 7.16 38.59
C ALA A 561 -18.27 6.15 39.75
N ARG A 562 -19.20 5.19 39.79
CA ARG A 562 -19.22 4.13 40.83
C ARG A 562 -18.15 3.06 40.61
N ASP A 563 -17.64 2.95 39.33
CA ASP A 563 -16.66 1.95 38.93
C ASP A 563 -15.22 2.47 39.17
N GLY A 564 -14.98 2.98 40.37
CA GLY A 564 -13.70 3.53 40.79
C GLY A 564 -12.72 2.48 41.35
N ALA A 565 -11.53 2.90 41.72
CA ALA A 565 -10.46 2.03 42.22
C ALA A 565 -10.79 1.27 43.51
N SER A 566 -11.80 1.72 44.25
CA SER A 566 -12.23 1.10 45.52
C SER A 566 -13.52 0.28 45.42
N SER A 567 -14.12 0.17 44.22
CA SER A 567 -15.30 -0.64 43.96
C SER A 567 -14.91 -2.08 43.54
N ASN A 568 -15.92 -2.95 43.48
CA ASN A 568 -15.71 -4.27 42.89
C ASN A 568 -15.27 -4.11 41.43
N ASP A 569 -14.33 -4.96 41.01
CA ASP A 569 -13.83 -4.92 39.64
C ASP A 569 -14.92 -5.30 38.62
N VAL A 570 -15.03 -4.49 37.58
CA VAL A 570 -16.06 -4.64 36.55
C VAL A 570 -15.44 -4.66 35.17
N ALA A 571 -16.13 -5.32 34.23
CA ALA A 571 -15.75 -5.37 32.81
C ALA A 571 -16.97 -5.13 31.91
N ILE A 572 -16.72 -4.62 30.70
CA ILE A 572 -17.67 -4.60 29.61
C ILE A 572 -17.04 -5.43 28.49
N ILE A 573 -17.87 -6.23 27.80
CA ILE A 573 -17.41 -7.00 26.64
C ILE A 573 -18.14 -6.54 25.38
N ASN A 574 -17.52 -6.77 24.20
CA ASN A 574 -18.24 -6.48 22.96
C ASN A 574 -19.22 -7.59 22.57
N LEU A 575 -20.11 -7.30 21.62
CA LEU A 575 -21.14 -8.23 21.17
C LEU A 575 -20.54 -9.51 20.53
N THR A 576 -19.43 -9.38 19.79
CA THR A 576 -18.70 -10.53 19.24
C THR A 576 -18.22 -11.48 20.33
N MET A 577 -17.66 -10.97 21.41
CA MET A 577 -17.20 -11.78 22.56
C MET A 577 -18.39 -12.41 23.30
N ALA A 578 -19.46 -11.67 23.50
CA ALA A 578 -20.69 -12.19 24.13
C ALA A 578 -21.25 -13.39 23.35
N ARG A 579 -21.33 -13.28 22.02
CA ARG A 579 -21.79 -14.37 21.14
C ARG A 579 -20.83 -15.56 21.13
N ALA A 580 -19.52 -15.33 21.12
CA ALA A 580 -18.53 -16.37 21.06
C ALA A 580 -18.55 -17.28 22.30
N PHE A 581 -18.66 -16.70 23.49
CA PHE A 581 -18.53 -17.43 24.77
C PHE A 581 -19.88 -17.76 25.44
N TYR A 582 -20.88 -16.93 25.25
CA TYR A 582 -22.18 -17.10 25.94
C TYR A 582 -23.34 -17.46 24.99
N GLY A 583 -23.13 -17.34 23.67
CA GLY A 583 -24.17 -17.63 22.66
C GLY A 583 -25.37 -16.69 22.82
N ASN A 584 -26.52 -17.25 23.17
CA ASN A 584 -27.76 -16.50 23.41
C ASN A 584 -28.05 -16.22 24.89
N GLN A 585 -27.14 -16.61 25.81
CA GLN A 585 -27.29 -16.34 27.24
C GLN A 585 -26.74 -14.97 27.58
N SER A 586 -27.37 -14.27 28.52
CA SER A 586 -26.86 -13.00 29.04
C SER A 586 -25.53 -13.21 29.77
N PRO A 587 -24.47 -12.46 29.43
CA PRO A 587 -23.22 -12.47 30.17
C PRO A 587 -23.25 -11.57 31.41
N ILE A 588 -24.29 -10.75 31.58
CA ILE A 588 -24.39 -9.78 32.69
C ILE A 588 -24.39 -10.51 34.03
N GLY A 589 -23.55 -10.01 34.96
CA GLY A 589 -23.36 -10.61 36.30
C GLY A 589 -22.42 -11.84 36.30
N ARG A 590 -22.01 -12.36 35.14
CA ARG A 590 -20.97 -13.39 35.07
C ARG A 590 -19.62 -12.77 35.35
N ARG A 591 -18.64 -13.60 35.78
CA ARG A 591 -17.30 -13.12 36.13
C ARG A 591 -16.25 -13.57 35.13
N ILE A 592 -15.30 -12.69 34.87
CA ILE A 592 -14.16 -12.89 33.98
C ILE A 592 -12.90 -12.29 34.61
N ARG A 593 -11.71 -12.83 34.29
CA ARG A 593 -10.42 -12.25 34.66
C ARG A 593 -9.38 -12.48 33.58
N GLU A 594 -8.35 -11.64 33.52
CA GLU A 594 -7.28 -11.74 32.53
C GLU A 594 -6.28 -12.86 32.84
N ASP A 595 -5.97 -13.09 34.12
CA ASP A 595 -5.02 -14.13 34.54
C ASP A 595 -5.49 -14.75 35.88
N ARG A 596 -4.86 -15.85 36.28
CA ARG A 596 -5.19 -16.56 37.53
C ARG A 596 -4.95 -15.70 38.78
N ASP A 597 -3.96 -14.81 38.68
CA ASP A 597 -3.55 -13.96 39.78
C ASP A 597 -4.26 -12.59 39.79
N THR A 598 -5.13 -12.32 38.80
CA THR A 598 -5.95 -11.11 38.73
C THR A 598 -7.31 -11.30 39.43
N PRO A 599 -7.88 -10.24 40.02
CA PRO A 599 -9.22 -10.29 40.60
C PRO A 599 -10.28 -10.65 39.56
N TRP A 600 -11.38 -11.26 40.01
CA TRP A 600 -12.54 -11.51 39.19
C TRP A 600 -13.31 -10.22 38.93
N CYS A 601 -13.50 -9.84 37.66
CA CYS A 601 -14.30 -8.72 37.22
C CYS A 601 -15.72 -9.18 36.89
N THR A 602 -16.72 -8.46 37.32
CA THR A 602 -18.12 -8.73 36.95
C THR A 602 -18.48 -8.04 35.63
N ILE A 603 -19.04 -8.76 34.71
CA ILE A 603 -19.53 -8.18 33.44
C ILE A 603 -20.77 -7.37 33.73
N VAL A 604 -20.70 -6.05 33.52
CA VAL A 604 -21.80 -5.10 33.78
C VAL A 604 -22.47 -4.59 32.51
N GLY A 605 -21.86 -4.83 31.35
CA GLY A 605 -22.40 -4.38 30.08
C GLY A 605 -21.88 -5.15 28.87
N VAL A 606 -22.66 -5.14 27.80
CA VAL A 606 -22.28 -5.57 26.46
C VAL A 606 -22.36 -4.39 25.53
N ALA A 607 -21.23 -4.00 24.96
CA ALA A 607 -21.14 -2.91 23.99
C ALA A 607 -21.30 -3.43 22.56
N ALA A 608 -21.78 -2.59 21.67
CA ALA A 608 -21.75 -2.88 20.23
C ALA A 608 -20.31 -3.04 19.74
N ASP A 609 -20.15 -3.77 18.64
CA ASP A 609 -18.84 -4.05 18.06
C ASP A 609 -18.18 -2.80 17.46
N VAL A 610 -16.90 -2.59 17.74
CA VAL A 610 -16.04 -1.55 17.16
C VAL A 610 -14.97 -2.21 16.29
N LYS A 611 -14.67 -1.64 15.13
CA LYS A 611 -13.57 -2.08 14.28
C LYS A 611 -12.23 -1.63 14.87
N ASN A 612 -11.35 -2.58 15.27
CA ASN A 612 -10.07 -2.29 15.90
C ASN A 612 -8.87 -2.50 14.98
N GLY A 613 -8.70 -3.69 14.40
CA GLY A 613 -7.52 -4.08 13.63
C GLY A 613 -7.52 -3.68 12.16
N GLY A 614 -8.45 -2.83 11.74
CA GLY A 614 -8.66 -2.37 10.36
C GLY A 614 -10.13 -2.40 9.96
N ILE A 615 -10.50 -1.53 9.03
CA ILE A 615 -11.88 -1.45 8.53
C ILE A 615 -12.24 -2.70 7.71
N ASP A 616 -11.25 -3.26 7.03
CA ASP A 616 -11.35 -4.46 6.19
C ASP A 616 -11.28 -5.78 6.95
N LYS A 617 -10.98 -5.73 8.25
CA LYS A 617 -10.80 -6.93 9.09
C LYS A 617 -12.10 -7.34 9.78
N PRO A 618 -12.25 -8.64 10.10
CA PRO A 618 -13.32 -9.09 10.99
C PRO A 618 -13.24 -8.36 12.33
N THR A 619 -14.37 -8.22 13.00
CA THR A 619 -14.39 -7.73 14.38
C THR A 619 -13.91 -8.85 15.29
N GLY A 620 -12.88 -8.54 16.10
CA GLY A 620 -12.37 -9.47 17.11
C GLY A 620 -13.19 -9.41 18.40
N THR A 621 -12.89 -10.33 19.32
CA THR A 621 -13.35 -10.27 20.69
C THR A 621 -12.68 -9.14 21.45
N GLU A 622 -13.42 -8.40 22.25
CA GLU A 622 -12.90 -7.25 23.01
C GLU A 622 -13.47 -7.17 24.42
N ILE A 623 -12.58 -6.85 25.35
CA ILE A 623 -12.92 -6.59 26.75
C ILE A 623 -12.48 -5.17 27.12
N TYR A 624 -13.31 -4.46 27.85
CA TYR A 624 -13.04 -3.12 28.35
C TYR A 624 -12.96 -3.13 29.86
N PHE A 625 -12.01 -2.37 30.42
CA PHE A 625 -11.84 -2.17 31.83
C PHE A 625 -11.83 -0.66 32.15
N PRO A 626 -12.37 -0.24 33.31
CA PRO A 626 -12.15 1.12 33.77
C PRO A 626 -10.66 1.34 34.02
N TYR A 627 -10.05 2.42 33.48
CA TYR A 627 -8.62 2.71 33.72
C TYR A 627 -8.25 2.82 35.23
N SER A 628 -9.23 3.16 36.05
CA SER A 628 -9.09 3.23 37.52
C SER A 628 -8.86 1.87 38.20
N GLN A 629 -9.30 0.77 37.57
CA GLN A 629 -9.18 -0.60 38.12
C GLN A 629 -8.01 -1.39 37.50
N VAL A 630 -7.48 -0.98 36.36
CA VAL A 630 -6.37 -1.68 35.71
C VAL A 630 -5.05 -1.52 36.46
N ASN A 631 -4.28 -2.61 36.58
CA ASN A 631 -3.03 -2.66 37.32
C ASN A 631 -1.76 -2.45 36.47
N GLY A 632 -1.91 -2.18 35.20
CA GLY A 632 -0.80 -1.93 34.27
C GLY A 632 -1.25 -1.23 32.98
N GLY A 633 -0.32 -0.91 32.09
CA GLY A 633 -0.64 -0.42 30.73
C GLY A 633 -1.19 1.02 30.61
N ILE A 634 -1.51 1.68 31.74
CA ILE A 634 -2.17 3.00 31.74
C ILE A 634 -1.23 4.21 31.81
N ARG A 635 0.08 4.01 31.71
CA ARG A 635 1.01 5.15 31.66
C ARG A 635 1.00 5.88 30.31
N ALA A 636 0.53 5.26 29.24
CA ALA A 636 0.44 5.89 27.94
C ALA A 636 -0.97 5.69 27.36
N LEU A 637 -1.80 6.72 27.46
CA LEU A 637 -3.17 6.71 26.97
C LEU A 637 -3.37 7.79 25.89
N TYR A 638 -4.37 7.58 25.07
CA TYR A 638 -4.93 8.62 24.22
C TYR A 638 -5.96 9.42 25.02
N ILE A 639 -5.97 10.73 24.81
CA ILE A 639 -7.02 11.64 25.26
C ILE A 639 -7.87 11.91 24.01
N ALA A 640 -9.14 11.54 24.04
CA ALA A 640 -10.10 11.87 23.01
C ALA A 640 -11.02 12.98 23.54
N VAL A 641 -11.23 14.03 22.75
CA VAL A 641 -12.02 15.20 23.14
C VAL A 641 -13.04 15.49 22.05
N LYS A 642 -14.33 15.41 22.41
CA LYS A 642 -15.43 15.82 21.54
C LYS A 642 -15.75 17.29 21.76
N THR A 643 -15.85 18.06 20.69
CA THR A 643 -16.00 19.52 20.75
C THR A 643 -17.31 19.97 20.10
N SER A 644 -17.84 21.12 20.56
CA SER A 644 -18.99 21.76 19.93
C SER A 644 -18.65 22.54 18.64
N GLY A 645 -17.37 22.92 18.48
CA GLY A 645 -16.84 23.69 17.35
C GLY A 645 -15.66 23.00 16.69
N ASP A 646 -14.73 23.77 16.11
CA ASP A 646 -13.51 23.27 15.48
C ASP A 646 -12.61 22.58 16.50
N PRO A 647 -12.35 21.26 16.36
CA PRO A 647 -11.56 20.50 17.31
C PRO A 647 -10.09 20.95 17.42
N GLN A 648 -9.53 21.55 16.37
CA GLN A 648 -8.12 21.97 16.39
C GLN A 648 -7.87 23.12 17.37
N ARG A 649 -8.85 23.95 17.64
CA ARG A 649 -8.73 25.09 18.55
C ARG A 649 -8.53 24.69 20.00
N ILE A 650 -8.99 23.49 20.38
CA ILE A 650 -8.88 23.03 21.76
C ILE A 650 -7.47 22.53 22.13
N VAL A 651 -6.65 22.16 21.14
CA VAL A 651 -5.33 21.53 21.35
C VAL A 651 -4.41 22.38 22.25
N SER A 652 -4.35 23.68 21.98
CA SER A 652 -3.51 24.60 22.76
C SER A 652 -3.99 24.74 24.22
N ALA A 653 -5.31 24.67 24.43
CA ALA A 653 -5.90 24.71 25.77
C ALA A 653 -5.61 23.40 26.52
N VAL A 654 -5.77 22.23 25.87
CA VAL A 654 -5.42 20.93 26.46
C VAL A 654 -3.92 20.89 26.79
N ARG A 655 -3.05 21.36 25.89
CA ARG A 655 -1.60 21.42 26.12
C ARG A 655 -1.27 22.25 27.38
N ARG A 656 -1.91 23.39 27.58
CA ARG A 656 -1.73 24.17 28.80
C ARG A 656 -2.18 23.43 30.06
N ARG A 657 -3.33 22.72 30.00
CA ARG A 657 -3.79 21.92 31.16
C ARG A 657 -2.85 20.78 31.50
N VAL A 658 -2.23 20.15 30.49
CA VAL A 658 -1.18 19.14 30.74
C VAL A 658 0.05 19.79 31.35
N ALA A 659 0.52 20.92 30.81
CA ALA A 659 1.70 21.63 31.31
C ALA A 659 1.51 22.17 32.75
N GLU A 660 0.28 22.54 33.15
CA GLU A 660 -0.05 22.92 34.52
C GLU A 660 0.03 21.73 35.53
N LEU A 661 -0.16 20.50 35.04
CA LEU A 661 0.00 19.29 35.83
C LEU A 661 1.46 18.85 35.90
N ASP A 662 2.12 18.83 34.74
CA ASP A 662 3.54 18.53 34.58
C ASP A 662 4.09 19.09 33.26
N PRO A 663 4.96 20.12 33.30
CA PRO A 663 5.52 20.75 32.09
C PRO A 663 6.46 19.84 31.31
N SER A 664 6.90 18.73 31.89
CA SER A 664 7.78 17.76 31.20
C SER A 664 7.05 16.79 30.29
N LEU A 665 5.71 16.80 30.29
CA LEU A 665 4.89 15.88 29.52
C LEU A 665 4.52 16.43 28.13
N PRO A 666 5.13 15.94 27.05
CA PRO A 666 4.77 16.35 25.70
C PRO A 666 3.46 15.67 25.25
N ILE A 667 2.58 16.46 24.62
CA ILE A 667 1.44 15.93 23.87
C ILE A 667 1.93 15.58 22.47
N ALA A 668 1.63 14.37 22.02
CA ALA A 668 2.00 13.85 20.69
C ALA A 668 0.78 13.32 19.91
N GLN A 669 0.98 13.00 18.65
CA GLN A 669 0.00 12.35 17.77
C GLN A 669 -1.38 13.05 17.81
N VAL A 670 -1.37 14.38 17.70
CA VAL A 670 -2.60 15.18 17.62
C VAL A 670 -3.24 14.93 16.26
N ARG A 671 -4.40 14.26 16.23
CA ARG A 671 -5.10 13.90 14.99
C ARG A 671 -6.61 14.00 15.19
N LEU A 672 -7.32 14.41 14.16
CA LEU A 672 -8.78 14.22 14.12
C LEU A 672 -9.09 12.71 14.03
N MET A 673 -10.15 12.27 14.68
CA MET A 673 -10.58 10.86 14.60
C MET A 673 -10.96 10.48 13.16
N GLU A 674 -11.49 11.41 12.39
CA GLU A 674 -11.76 11.27 10.96
C GLU A 674 -10.48 11.00 10.15
N ASP A 675 -9.36 11.69 10.49
CA ASP A 675 -8.06 11.46 9.84
C ASP A 675 -7.48 10.08 10.19
N VAL A 676 -7.70 9.61 11.42
CA VAL A 676 -7.29 8.25 11.83
C VAL A 676 -8.02 7.20 11.01
N ILE A 677 -9.33 7.38 10.80
CA ILE A 677 -10.16 6.50 9.96
C ILE A 677 -9.75 6.60 8.48
N ALA A 678 -9.49 7.82 7.99
CA ALA A 678 -9.01 8.04 6.63
C ALA A 678 -7.64 7.35 6.38
N ALA A 679 -6.75 7.38 7.39
CA ALA A 679 -5.46 6.69 7.33
C ALA A 679 -5.61 5.16 7.22
N ALA A 680 -6.61 4.57 7.87
CA ALA A 680 -6.92 3.15 7.73
C ALA A 680 -7.32 2.76 6.29
N ASN A 681 -7.90 3.69 5.54
CA ASN A 681 -8.29 3.53 4.13
C ASN A 681 -7.26 4.08 3.12
N ALA A 682 -6.11 4.59 3.58
CA ALA A 682 -5.14 5.27 2.72
C ALA A 682 -4.64 4.37 1.58
N ARG A 683 -4.33 3.11 1.87
CA ARG A 683 -3.82 2.16 0.88
C ARG A 683 -4.86 1.78 -0.20
N PRO A 684 -6.09 1.32 0.13
CA PRO A 684 -7.13 1.08 -0.87
C PRO A 684 -7.44 2.33 -1.69
N ARG A 685 -7.50 3.51 -1.07
CA ARG A 685 -7.70 4.80 -1.75
C ARG A 685 -6.60 5.08 -2.77
N PHE A 686 -5.33 4.92 -2.38
CA PHE A 686 -4.18 5.15 -3.25
C PHE A 686 -4.22 4.24 -4.48
N LEU A 687 -4.45 2.94 -4.31
CA LEU A 687 -4.55 1.98 -5.40
C LEU A 687 -5.73 2.29 -6.33
N THR A 688 -6.87 2.67 -5.77
CA THR A 688 -8.06 3.04 -6.54
C THR A 688 -7.81 4.26 -7.42
N VAL A 689 -7.21 5.32 -6.86
CA VAL A 689 -6.89 6.55 -7.61
C VAL A 689 -5.91 6.28 -8.75
N LEU A 690 -4.85 5.51 -8.50
CA LEU A 690 -3.87 5.18 -9.53
C LEU A 690 -4.47 4.33 -10.66
N LEU A 691 -5.24 3.28 -10.32
CA LEU A 691 -5.90 2.46 -11.34
C LEU A 691 -6.94 3.24 -12.14
N ALA A 692 -7.71 4.12 -11.50
CA ALA A 692 -8.64 5.00 -12.17
C ALA A 692 -7.93 5.95 -13.14
N LEU A 693 -6.80 6.54 -12.73
CA LEU A 693 -5.97 7.38 -13.59
C LEU A 693 -5.43 6.62 -14.80
N PHE A 694 -4.87 5.42 -14.60
CA PHE A 694 -4.35 4.60 -15.70
C PHE A 694 -5.47 4.15 -16.64
N SER A 695 -6.65 3.83 -16.11
CA SER A 695 -7.81 3.48 -16.92
C SER A 695 -8.32 4.68 -17.72
N PHE A 696 -8.33 5.87 -17.14
CA PHE A 696 -8.68 7.09 -17.86
C PHE A 696 -7.72 7.37 -19.00
N VAL A 697 -6.42 7.25 -18.77
CA VAL A 697 -5.38 7.38 -19.82
C VAL A 697 -5.56 6.33 -20.89
N ALA A 698 -5.79 5.07 -20.52
CA ALA A 698 -5.99 3.95 -21.44
C ALA A 698 -7.23 4.17 -22.33
N VAL A 699 -8.36 4.55 -21.75
CA VAL A 699 -9.60 4.83 -22.48
C VAL A 699 -9.44 6.04 -23.42
N SER A 700 -8.74 7.09 -22.95
CA SER A 700 -8.43 8.26 -23.77
C SER A 700 -7.56 7.90 -24.97
N LEU A 701 -6.51 7.12 -24.75
CA LEU A 701 -5.65 6.62 -25.83
C LEU A 701 -6.44 5.75 -26.80
N ALA A 702 -7.27 4.83 -26.30
CA ALA A 702 -8.11 3.96 -27.12
C ALA A 702 -9.13 4.76 -27.96
N ALA A 703 -9.70 5.81 -27.39
CA ALA A 703 -10.59 6.72 -28.12
C ALA A 703 -9.85 7.43 -29.28
N VAL A 704 -8.62 7.89 -29.04
CA VAL A 704 -7.76 8.51 -30.06
C VAL A 704 -7.37 7.48 -31.14
N GLY A 705 -7.06 6.25 -30.75
CA GLY A 705 -6.70 5.17 -31.65
C GLY A 705 -7.82 4.81 -32.63
N ILE A 706 -9.03 4.54 -32.07
CA ILE A 706 -10.18 4.20 -32.93
C ILE A 706 -10.60 5.40 -33.80
N TYR A 707 -10.55 6.63 -33.26
CA TYR A 707 -10.79 7.84 -34.02
C TYR A 707 -9.83 7.96 -35.22
N GLY A 708 -8.52 7.77 -34.99
CA GLY A 708 -7.48 7.85 -35.99
C GLY A 708 -7.68 6.81 -37.12
N VAL A 709 -7.97 5.57 -36.75
CA VAL A 709 -8.23 4.49 -37.69
C VAL A 709 -9.51 4.76 -38.50
N MET A 710 -10.58 5.20 -37.84
CA MET A 710 -11.84 5.51 -38.53
C MET A 710 -11.73 6.72 -39.47
N ALA A 711 -11.03 7.78 -39.02
CA ALA A 711 -10.76 8.96 -39.85
C ALA A 711 -9.97 8.58 -41.12
N PHE A 712 -8.99 7.70 -41.00
CA PHE A 712 -8.20 7.19 -42.08
C PHE A 712 -9.04 6.33 -43.07
N LEU A 713 -9.87 5.41 -42.55
CA LEU A 713 -10.75 4.56 -43.38
C LEU A 713 -11.78 5.41 -44.15
N VAL A 714 -12.30 6.46 -43.53
CA VAL A 714 -13.21 7.41 -44.20
C VAL A 714 -12.47 8.16 -45.31
N ALA A 715 -11.25 8.66 -45.05
CA ALA A 715 -10.45 9.37 -46.04
C ALA A 715 -10.13 8.50 -47.28
N GLN A 716 -9.81 7.22 -47.09
CA GLN A 716 -9.58 6.29 -48.20
C GLN A 716 -10.82 5.98 -49.06
N ARG A 717 -12.01 6.04 -48.45
CA ARG A 717 -13.28 5.72 -49.13
C ARG A 717 -14.08 6.94 -49.54
N THR A 718 -13.48 8.15 -49.49
CA THR A 718 -14.16 9.40 -49.80
C THR A 718 -14.81 9.35 -51.20
N ARG A 719 -14.11 8.77 -52.22
CA ARG A 719 -14.64 8.59 -53.59
C ARG A 719 -15.82 7.61 -53.61
N GLU A 720 -15.74 6.48 -52.90
CA GLU A 720 -16.82 5.50 -52.76
C GLU A 720 -18.08 6.14 -52.17
N PHE A 721 -17.92 6.91 -51.10
CA PHE A 721 -19.02 7.63 -50.45
C PHE A 721 -19.60 8.71 -51.37
N GLY A 722 -18.75 9.44 -52.08
CA GLY A 722 -19.19 10.41 -53.09
C GLY A 722 -20.03 9.78 -54.18
N ILE A 723 -19.59 8.62 -54.73
CA ILE A 723 -20.34 7.89 -55.75
C ILE A 723 -21.69 7.39 -55.20
N ARG A 724 -21.71 6.82 -54.00
CA ARG A 724 -22.96 6.33 -53.39
C ARG A 724 -23.98 7.46 -53.19
N MET A 725 -23.52 8.62 -52.68
CA MET A 725 -24.39 9.80 -52.51
C MET A 725 -24.86 10.36 -53.86
N ALA A 726 -24.01 10.32 -54.88
CA ALA A 726 -24.39 10.70 -56.25
C ALA A 726 -25.46 9.77 -56.88
N ILE A 727 -25.50 8.50 -56.47
CA ILE A 727 -26.47 7.48 -56.92
C ILE A 727 -27.74 7.50 -56.06
N GLY A 728 -27.83 8.37 -55.00
CA GLY A 728 -29.04 8.55 -54.19
C GLY A 728 -29.00 7.97 -52.76
N ALA A 729 -27.83 7.56 -52.25
CA ALA A 729 -27.73 7.16 -50.85
C ALA A 729 -27.86 8.39 -49.94
N GLU A 730 -28.66 8.26 -48.89
CA GLU A 730 -28.80 9.34 -47.86
C GLU A 730 -27.54 9.47 -46.97
N PRO A 731 -27.27 10.68 -46.46
CA PRO A 731 -26.22 10.88 -45.46
C PRO A 731 -26.30 9.93 -44.25
N ALA A 732 -27.52 9.55 -43.87
CA ALA A 732 -27.79 8.63 -42.75
C ALA A 732 -27.25 7.21 -43.04
N ASP A 733 -27.33 6.73 -44.30
CA ASP A 733 -26.83 5.40 -44.74
C ASP A 733 -25.31 5.33 -44.64
N VAL A 734 -24.61 6.40 -45.04
CA VAL A 734 -23.15 6.50 -44.94
C VAL A 734 -22.75 6.57 -43.46
N LEU A 735 -23.47 7.34 -42.66
CA LEU A 735 -23.23 7.41 -41.22
C LEU A 735 -23.39 6.04 -40.55
N ALA A 736 -24.49 5.34 -40.82
CA ALA A 736 -24.78 4.01 -40.28
C ALA A 736 -23.70 2.99 -40.65
N LEU A 737 -23.24 3.00 -41.90
CA LEU A 737 -22.23 2.08 -42.40
C LEU A 737 -20.87 2.27 -41.72
N VAL A 738 -20.43 3.53 -41.55
CA VAL A 738 -19.17 3.85 -40.88
C VAL A 738 -19.25 3.52 -39.39
N LEU A 739 -20.36 3.89 -38.73
CA LEU A 739 -20.59 3.56 -37.30
C LEU A 739 -20.65 2.03 -37.08
N ALA A 740 -21.37 1.28 -37.95
CA ALA A 740 -21.46 -0.18 -37.80
C ALA A 740 -20.08 -0.85 -37.92
N GLN A 741 -19.21 -0.34 -38.82
CA GLN A 741 -17.85 -0.87 -38.95
C GLN A 741 -17.00 -0.60 -37.69
N GLY A 742 -17.04 0.61 -37.11
CA GLY A 742 -16.37 0.97 -35.89
C GLY A 742 -16.92 0.19 -34.70
N MET A 743 -18.24 0.06 -34.57
CA MET A 743 -18.90 -0.68 -33.51
C MET A 743 -18.59 -2.19 -33.54
N ARG A 744 -18.52 -2.82 -34.72
CA ARG A 744 -18.09 -4.22 -34.83
C ARG A 744 -16.68 -4.44 -34.29
N MET A 745 -15.72 -3.56 -34.59
CA MET A 745 -14.36 -3.63 -34.03
C MET A 745 -14.40 -3.35 -32.52
N GLY A 746 -15.21 -2.38 -32.09
CA GLY A 746 -15.41 -2.05 -30.71
C GLY A 746 -15.96 -3.20 -29.89
N LEU A 747 -17.05 -3.81 -30.34
CA LEU A 747 -17.69 -4.92 -29.62
C LEU A 747 -16.80 -6.17 -29.57
N THR A 748 -16.01 -6.45 -30.62
CA THR A 748 -15.04 -7.53 -30.57
C THR A 748 -13.95 -7.26 -29.55
N GLY A 749 -13.44 -6.02 -29.44
CA GLY A 749 -12.50 -5.59 -28.41
C GLY A 749 -13.09 -5.71 -27.01
N VAL A 750 -14.35 -5.29 -26.82
CA VAL A 750 -15.08 -5.44 -25.56
C VAL A 750 -15.23 -6.91 -25.17
N ALA A 751 -15.56 -7.80 -26.11
CA ALA A 751 -15.69 -9.23 -25.82
C ALA A 751 -14.37 -9.87 -25.37
N PHE A 752 -13.26 -9.61 -26.11
CA PHE A 752 -11.93 -10.10 -25.74
C PHE A 752 -11.45 -9.46 -24.43
N GLY A 753 -11.72 -8.18 -24.22
CA GLY A 753 -11.38 -7.47 -23.00
C GLY A 753 -12.14 -8.01 -21.79
N ALA A 754 -13.42 -8.31 -21.91
CA ALA A 754 -14.22 -8.91 -20.84
C ALA A 754 -13.71 -10.32 -20.48
N PHE A 755 -13.35 -11.13 -21.47
CA PHE A 755 -12.74 -12.44 -21.25
C PHE A 755 -11.36 -12.32 -20.58
N GLY A 756 -10.51 -11.41 -21.06
CA GLY A 756 -9.22 -11.13 -20.43
C GLY A 756 -9.36 -10.60 -18.99
N ALA A 757 -10.31 -9.70 -18.75
CA ALA A 757 -10.62 -9.20 -17.41
C ALA A 757 -11.10 -10.32 -16.47
N PHE A 758 -11.95 -11.23 -16.94
CA PHE A 758 -12.41 -12.39 -16.18
C PHE A 758 -11.24 -13.27 -15.69
N ILE A 759 -10.21 -13.44 -16.50
CA ILE A 759 -9.01 -14.20 -16.13
C ILE A 759 -8.15 -13.39 -15.14
N LEU A 760 -7.87 -12.12 -15.47
CA LEU A 760 -6.90 -11.31 -14.73
C LEU A 760 -7.42 -10.80 -13.39
N THR A 761 -8.72 -10.61 -13.22
CA THR A 761 -9.30 -10.17 -11.94
C THR A 761 -9.08 -11.17 -10.81
N ARG A 762 -8.76 -12.43 -11.10
CA ARG A 762 -8.37 -13.42 -10.09
C ARG A 762 -7.10 -13.01 -9.33
N PHE A 763 -6.17 -12.33 -9.99
CA PHE A 763 -4.92 -11.86 -9.36
C PHE A 763 -5.13 -10.68 -8.41
N ILE A 764 -6.21 -9.91 -8.58
CA ILE A 764 -6.56 -8.80 -7.68
C ILE A 764 -7.51 -9.20 -6.56
N ARG A 765 -7.94 -10.48 -6.48
CA ARG A 765 -8.91 -10.96 -5.49
C ARG A 765 -8.55 -10.59 -4.05
N GLN A 766 -7.25 -10.66 -3.70
CA GLN A 766 -6.76 -10.30 -2.36
C GLN A 766 -6.84 -8.78 -2.07
N LEU A 767 -7.02 -7.96 -3.09
CA LEU A 767 -7.16 -6.50 -2.95
C LEU A 767 -8.63 -6.07 -2.87
N LEU A 768 -9.58 -6.98 -3.12
CA LEU A 768 -11.01 -6.68 -3.14
C LEU A 768 -11.61 -6.90 -1.74
N PHE A 769 -12.48 -5.98 -1.34
CA PHE A 769 -13.25 -6.06 -0.10
C PHE A 769 -14.74 -6.07 -0.41
N ALA A 770 -15.44 -7.09 0.07
CA ALA A 770 -16.89 -7.28 -0.12
C ALA A 770 -17.37 -7.18 -1.59
N VAL A 771 -16.46 -7.45 -2.54
CA VAL A 771 -16.73 -7.47 -3.98
C VAL A 771 -16.15 -8.76 -4.57
N GLN A 772 -16.93 -9.44 -5.39
CA GLN A 772 -16.46 -10.63 -6.09
C GLN A 772 -15.56 -10.25 -7.27
N SER A 773 -14.57 -11.09 -7.60
CA SER A 773 -13.70 -10.88 -8.76
C SER A 773 -14.46 -10.81 -10.08
N PHE A 774 -15.58 -11.54 -10.18
CA PHE A 774 -16.56 -11.42 -11.24
C PHE A 774 -17.81 -10.73 -10.69
N ASP A 775 -17.87 -9.42 -10.85
CA ASP A 775 -18.98 -8.58 -10.45
C ASP A 775 -19.74 -8.12 -11.70
N PRO A 776 -20.94 -8.67 -11.98
CA PRO A 776 -21.66 -8.41 -13.23
C PRO A 776 -21.95 -6.93 -13.45
N LEU A 777 -22.25 -6.19 -12.38
CA LEU A 777 -22.55 -4.76 -12.48
C LEU A 777 -21.31 -3.96 -12.95
N THR A 778 -20.14 -4.25 -12.40
CA THR A 778 -18.89 -3.61 -12.82
C THR A 778 -18.55 -3.96 -14.27
N PHE A 779 -18.67 -5.24 -14.66
CA PHE A 779 -18.38 -5.66 -16.03
C PHE A 779 -19.32 -5.01 -17.04
N LEU A 780 -20.64 -4.97 -16.76
CA LEU A 780 -21.62 -4.36 -17.65
C LEU A 780 -21.48 -2.84 -17.74
N SER A 781 -21.28 -2.16 -16.61
CA SER A 781 -21.13 -0.71 -16.60
C SER A 781 -19.86 -0.26 -17.31
N THR A 782 -18.72 -0.95 -17.11
CA THR A 782 -17.45 -0.62 -17.78
C THR A 782 -17.51 -0.94 -19.28
N ALA A 783 -18.14 -2.04 -19.67
CA ALA A 783 -18.39 -2.36 -21.08
C ALA A 783 -19.29 -1.31 -21.75
N ALA A 784 -20.33 -0.86 -21.06
CA ALA A 784 -21.23 0.20 -21.55
C ALA A 784 -20.49 1.54 -21.70
N ILE A 785 -19.68 1.94 -20.70
CA ILE A 785 -18.87 3.16 -20.76
C ILE A 785 -17.91 3.11 -21.95
N LEU A 786 -17.16 2.01 -22.13
CA LEU A 786 -16.23 1.89 -23.25
C LEU A 786 -16.97 1.89 -24.59
N THR A 787 -18.11 1.22 -24.68
CA THR A 787 -18.95 1.20 -25.90
C THR A 787 -19.44 2.61 -26.27
N LEU A 788 -19.85 3.42 -25.29
CA LEU A 788 -20.25 4.81 -25.50
C LEU A 788 -19.05 5.66 -26.00
N VAL A 789 -17.86 5.47 -25.43
CA VAL A 789 -16.64 6.16 -25.86
C VAL A 789 -16.30 5.78 -27.30
N ILE A 790 -16.39 4.50 -27.67
CA ILE A 790 -16.18 4.01 -29.01
C ILE A 790 -17.19 4.65 -29.99
N ALA A 791 -18.46 4.67 -29.65
CA ALA A 791 -19.52 5.30 -30.47
C ALA A 791 -19.24 6.80 -30.68
N ALA A 792 -18.88 7.52 -29.61
CA ALA A 792 -18.54 8.93 -29.69
C ALA A 792 -17.28 9.18 -30.57
N ALA A 793 -16.23 8.37 -30.41
CA ALA A 793 -15.01 8.48 -31.19
C ALA A 793 -15.24 8.17 -32.70
N CYS A 794 -16.13 7.24 -33.01
CA CYS A 794 -16.51 6.91 -34.38
C CYS A 794 -17.44 7.94 -35.00
N TYR A 795 -18.26 8.63 -34.22
CA TYR A 795 -19.27 9.58 -34.72
C TYR A 795 -18.65 10.78 -35.46
N ILE A 796 -17.55 11.33 -34.97
CA ILE A 796 -16.90 12.51 -35.58
C ILE A 796 -16.40 12.20 -37.02
N PRO A 797 -15.61 11.11 -37.29
CA PRO A 797 -15.22 10.74 -38.62
C PRO A 797 -16.42 10.39 -39.54
N ALA A 798 -17.41 9.68 -38.99
CA ALA A 798 -18.60 9.29 -39.71
C ALA A 798 -19.40 10.54 -40.16
N ARG A 799 -19.56 11.53 -39.32
CA ARG A 799 -20.20 12.81 -39.67
C ARG A 799 -19.42 13.59 -40.73
N ARG A 800 -18.07 13.51 -40.73
CA ARG A 800 -17.24 14.11 -41.77
C ARG A 800 -17.47 13.44 -43.11
N ALA A 801 -17.64 12.09 -43.13
CA ALA A 801 -17.95 11.33 -44.34
C ALA A 801 -19.26 11.77 -45.01
N THR A 802 -20.29 12.15 -44.25
CA THR A 802 -21.60 12.62 -44.76
C THR A 802 -21.58 14.04 -45.35
N ARG A 803 -20.51 14.81 -45.15
CA ARG A 803 -20.36 16.18 -45.63
C ARG A 803 -19.49 16.28 -46.92
N VAL A 804 -19.13 15.15 -47.50
CA VAL A 804 -18.33 15.12 -48.74
C VAL A 804 -19.22 15.57 -49.89
N ASP A 805 -18.79 16.62 -50.61
CA ASP A 805 -19.46 17.07 -51.83
C ASP A 805 -19.24 16.03 -52.97
N PRO A 806 -20.29 15.40 -53.50
CA PRO A 806 -20.19 14.40 -54.57
C PRO A 806 -19.45 14.94 -55.79
N MET A 807 -19.60 16.24 -56.14
CA MET A 807 -18.95 16.85 -57.31
C MET A 807 -17.45 17.03 -57.13
N ILE A 808 -17.01 17.34 -55.86
CA ILE A 808 -15.59 17.45 -55.51
C ILE A 808 -14.96 16.07 -55.49
N ALA A 809 -15.67 15.05 -54.90
CA ALA A 809 -15.17 13.68 -54.82
C ALA A 809 -14.96 12.98 -56.18
N LEU A 810 -15.67 13.40 -57.22
CA LEU A 810 -15.51 12.90 -58.61
C LEU A 810 -14.42 13.65 -59.40
N ARG A 811 -13.98 14.85 -58.98
CA ARG A 811 -12.95 15.65 -59.67
C ARG A 811 -11.52 15.41 -59.15
N TYR A 812 -11.33 14.69 -58.05
CA TYR A 812 -10.00 14.32 -57.57
C TYR A 812 -9.47 13.14 -58.39
N GLU A 813 -8.62 13.43 -59.40
CA GLU A 813 -7.74 12.47 -60.05
C GLU A 813 -6.52 12.16 -59.21
#